data_802289d1a3c5a4890cca68a40b9740bd
#
_entry.id   802289d1a3c5a4890cca68a40b9740bd
#
_cell.length_a   1.000
_cell.length_b   1.000
_cell.length_c   1.000
_cell.angle_alpha   90.00
_cell.angle_beta   90.00
_cell.angle_gamma   90.00
#
_symmetry.space_group_name_H-M   'P 1'
#
loop_
_entity.id
_entity.type
_entity.pdbx_description
1 polymer ?
#
loop_
_entity_poly.entity_id
_entity_poly.type
_entity_poly.pdbx_seq_one_letter_code
_entity_poly.pdbx_strand_id
1 'polypeptide(L)'
;MPSRVRARLRAALVAAVATTATAATSVPAQPQPTGRTPLFEQQVLFRADQDPGYACFRIPAIVKTKDGTLLAFAEGRVLNCGDAADIDIVLKRSTDGGSTWGPLQVVNDGGGDTHGNPAPIVDRRTGRILLAETYNTGRTDAGSCSVPCDRTPHLQYSDDDGRTWSAPRDLSDQILPADWNSWYATGPVHGIQLTKGKHAGRLVFGVNTETWNGSRVTANHAALIVSDDGGDTWRAGAVDSWPIAAEDGTFRQKPSEVTLSERTDGTILISGREQDGSDLGHRSQTFSRDGGDSFTGPFRGLPDLYTPQVQGATLRMGNRMLLSAPADPDRRRTMMVRSSYDGGATWESVDRGKVVTTDWSGYSDMVGIDASTVGLMYEGGAVDARDEIRFARFDQDWLGPRRAPDPTTPDLVPGAPRATVLGGARTTSGVFGDALEFDGVNDAVRLPYRSRLPLGTGDFTASLFFRYSATSGEQPFLWMGGIGTTQPQVWMRGEPDNDRVRALITTREGFRTVRTASVWFNGARNDGQWHHLALRRDGGTSRSGEAESGGGQLTLFLDGEAISTADVAGSVSRNSPFGVHVGQRMDSRAFLTGAIDDVHVWNRALGDAEIQAAALAGTRGAATKSDSVLWLPMDQVRRGH
;
A
#
# COMPACT_ATOMS: atom_id res chain seq x y z
N MET A 1 22.96 -73.05 -45.47
CA MET A 1 23.88 -74.20 -45.29
C MET A 1 25.19 -73.72 -44.73
N PRO A 2 25.92 -74.48 -43.91
CA PRO A 2 25.52 -75.17 -42.65
C PRO A 2 26.38 -74.59 -41.46
N SER A 3 25.88 -74.62 -40.27
CA SER A 3 26.00 -75.63 -39.19
C SER A 3 27.33 -75.74 -38.44
N ARG A 4 27.21 -75.79 -37.19
CA ARG A 4 27.70 -76.64 -36.07
C ARG A 4 28.39 -75.86 -34.95
N VAL A 5 27.84 -75.89 -33.76
CA VAL A 5 27.71 -76.81 -32.65
C VAL A 5 29.01 -77.06 -31.82
N ARG A 6 28.79 -76.99 -30.52
CA ARG A 6 29.46 -77.60 -29.34
C ARG A 6 30.31 -76.61 -28.49
N ALA A 7 30.40 -76.70 -27.21
CA ALA A 7 29.74 -77.46 -26.11
C ALA A 7 30.46 -77.02 -24.81
N ARG A 8 29.71 -76.89 -23.76
CA ARG A 8 29.95 -77.13 -22.32
C ARG A 8 31.36 -76.96 -21.74
N LEU A 9 31.50 -76.14 -20.69
CA LEU A 9 32.04 -76.63 -19.41
C LEU A 9 31.48 -75.83 -18.24
N ARG A 10 31.00 -76.60 -17.21
CA ARG A 10 30.54 -76.08 -15.92
C ARG A 10 31.74 -75.82 -15.01
N ALA A 11 31.81 -74.70 -14.32
CA ALA A 11 32.58 -74.57 -13.09
C ALA A 11 31.70 -73.86 -12.05
N ALA A 12 31.41 -74.58 -10.98
CA ALA A 12 30.72 -74.04 -9.82
C ALA A 12 31.69 -73.25 -8.97
N LEU A 13 31.34 -71.99 -8.66
CA LEU A 13 32.00 -71.20 -7.63
C LEU A 13 30.97 -70.87 -6.57
N VAL A 14 31.20 -71.33 -5.36
CA VAL A 14 30.45 -70.97 -4.14
C VAL A 14 30.89 -69.59 -3.77
N ALA A 15 29.96 -68.58 -3.81
CA ALA A 15 30.16 -67.26 -3.27
C ALA A 15 29.31 -67.09 -1.99
N ALA A 16 30.00 -66.82 -0.89
CA ALA A 16 29.40 -66.53 0.38
C ALA A 16 28.63 -65.18 0.31
N VAL A 17 27.35 -65.16 0.64
CA VAL A 17 26.51 -63.98 0.77
C VAL A 17 26.76 -63.36 2.14
N ALA A 18 27.46 -62.25 2.18
CA ALA A 18 27.51 -61.37 3.35
C ALA A 18 26.28 -60.46 3.31
N THR A 19 25.32 -60.68 4.19
CA THR A 19 24.18 -59.78 4.42
C THR A 19 24.63 -58.57 5.21
N THR A 20 24.86 -57.44 4.53
CA THR A 20 24.94 -56.13 5.17
C THR A 20 23.51 -55.61 5.42
N ALA A 21 23.12 -55.57 6.68
CA ALA A 21 21.89 -54.87 7.10
C ALA A 21 22.07 -53.35 6.94
N THR A 22 21.51 -52.79 5.88
CA THR A 22 21.34 -51.35 5.75
C THR A 22 20.21 -50.90 6.68
N ALA A 23 20.58 -50.15 7.74
CA ALA A 23 19.61 -49.45 8.57
C ALA A 23 18.92 -48.37 7.70
N ALA A 24 17.66 -48.60 7.36
CA ALA A 24 16.84 -47.60 6.74
C ALA A 24 16.55 -46.49 7.77
N THR A 25 17.21 -45.35 7.63
CA THR A 25 16.81 -44.11 8.35
C THR A 25 15.45 -43.71 7.80
N SER A 26 14.43 -43.79 8.63
CA SER A 26 13.10 -43.29 8.33
C SER A 26 13.20 -41.74 8.19
N VAL A 27 13.11 -41.25 6.96
CA VAL A 27 12.85 -39.86 6.69
C VAL A 27 11.47 -39.54 7.28
N PRO A 28 11.31 -38.55 8.16
CA PRO A 28 9.99 -38.17 8.64
C PRO A 28 9.12 -37.79 7.43
N ALA A 29 7.96 -38.43 7.34
CA ALA A 29 6.99 -38.16 6.30
C ALA A 29 6.65 -36.66 6.35
N GLN A 30 6.91 -35.97 5.25
CA GLN A 30 6.37 -34.63 5.09
C GLN A 30 4.84 -34.75 5.18
N PRO A 31 4.18 -33.80 5.91
CA PRO A 31 2.73 -33.81 5.93
C PRO A 31 2.23 -33.71 4.48
N GLN A 32 1.49 -34.72 4.05
CA GLN A 32 0.80 -34.66 2.76
C GLN A 32 -0.15 -33.47 2.80
N PRO A 33 -0.19 -32.63 1.76
CA PRO A 33 -1.17 -31.58 1.69
C PRO A 33 -2.56 -32.22 1.76
N THR A 34 -3.36 -31.80 2.71
CA THR A 34 -4.78 -32.15 2.78
C THR A 34 -5.40 -31.65 1.49
N GLY A 35 -5.84 -32.54 0.64
CA GLY A 35 -6.20 -32.30 -0.76
C GLY A 35 -7.46 -31.47 -0.98
N ARG A 36 -7.63 -30.36 -0.25
CA ARG A 36 -8.68 -29.38 -0.49
C ARG A 36 -8.13 -28.31 -1.45
N THR A 37 -8.78 -28.13 -2.58
CA THR A 37 -8.46 -27.04 -3.50
C THR A 37 -8.75 -25.72 -2.80
N PRO A 38 -7.78 -24.76 -2.77
CA PRO A 38 -8.02 -23.43 -2.24
C PRO A 38 -9.23 -22.77 -2.91
N LEU A 39 -10.10 -22.18 -2.12
CA LEU A 39 -11.29 -21.49 -2.61
C LEU A 39 -10.94 -20.09 -3.12
N PHE A 40 -11.26 -19.82 -4.37
CA PHE A 40 -11.34 -18.46 -4.92
C PHE A 40 -12.42 -18.42 -6.00
N GLU A 41 -13.45 -17.62 -5.76
CA GLU A 41 -14.56 -17.38 -6.68
C GLU A 41 -14.87 -15.89 -6.72
N GLN A 42 -15.31 -15.36 -7.86
CA GLN A 42 -15.78 -13.98 -7.94
C GLN A 42 -16.93 -13.85 -8.92
N GLN A 43 -17.80 -12.85 -8.68
CA GLN A 43 -18.93 -12.51 -9.51
C GLN A 43 -19.17 -11.01 -9.51
N VAL A 44 -19.83 -10.50 -10.56
CA VAL A 44 -20.36 -9.13 -10.57
C VAL A 44 -21.59 -9.08 -9.68
N LEU A 45 -21.63 -8.12 -8.75
CA LEU A 45 -22.72 -8.00 -7.80
C LEU A 45 -23.66 -6.82 -8.12
N PHE A 46 -23.10 -5.67 -8.50
CA PHE A 46 -23.88 -4.50 -8.94
C PHE A 46 -23.30 -3.97 -10.24
N ARG A 47 -24.15 -3.75 -11.23
CA ARG A 47 -23.78 -3.13 -12.50
C ARG A 47 -24.99 -2.48 -13.16
N ALA A 48 -24.81 -1.32 -13.77
CA ALA A 48 -25.89 -0.49 -14.32
C ALA A 48 -26.77 -1.21 -15.35
N ASP A 49 -26.21 -2.12 -16.16
CA ASP A 49 -26.95 -2.90 -17.15
C ASP A 49 -27.73 -4.10 -16.56
N GLN A 50 -27.42 -4.48 -15.33
CA GLN A 50 -28.10 -5.57 -14.60
C GLN A 50 -29.10 -5.06 -13.59
N ASP A 51 -28.89 -3.86 -13.04
CA ASP A 51 -29.68 -3.23 -12.01
C ASP A 51 -30.23 -1.89 -12.55
N PRO A 52 -31.31 -1.88 -13.34
CA PRO A 52 -31.78 -0.69 -14.04
C PRO A 52 -32.29 0.38 -13.06
N GLY A 53 -32.16 1.63 -13.46
CA GLY A 53 -32.54 2.80 -12.66
C GLY A 53 -31.30 3.60 -12.18
N TYR A 54 -30.11 3.02 -12.26
CA TYR A 54 -28.87 3.65 -11.84
C TYR A 54 -27.87 3.69 -12.98
N ALA A 55 -27.18 4.82 -13.11
CA ALA A 55 -26.08 4.97 -14.07
C ALA A 55 -24.77 4.37 -13.57
N CYS A 56 -24.62 4.22 -12.24
CA CYS A 56 -23.37 3.80 -11.62
C CYS A 56 -23.61 3.24 -10.21
N PHE A 57 -22.78 2.29 -9.79
CA PHE A 57 -22.74 1.80 -8.41
C PHE A 57 -21.37 2.03 -7.82
N ARG A 58 -21.34 2.61 -6.60
CA ARG A 58 -20.09 2.90 -5.92
C ARG A 58 -20.15 2.60 -4.42
N ILE A 59 -19.01 2.76 -3.75
CA ILE A 59 -18.89 2.79 -2.28
C ILE A 59 -19.43 1.50 -1.64
N PRO A 60 -18.79 0.34 -1.89
CA PRO A 60 -19.22 -0.93 -1.33
C PRO A 60 -19.02 -0.99 0.18
N ALA A 61 -20.00 -1.54 0.91
CA ALA A 61 -19.88 -1.92 2.31
C ALA A 61 -20.59 -3.25 2.55
N ILE A 62 -20.05 -4.11 3.41
CA ILE A 62 -20.61 -5.44 3.65
C ILE A 62 -20.55 -5.84 5.12
N VAL A 63 -21.63 -6.39 5.64
CA VAL A 63 -21.69 -6.98 6.97
C VAL A 63 -22.36 -8.35 6.93
N LYS A 64 -22.08 -9.15 7.96
CA LYS A 64 -22.78 -10.40 8.24
C LYS A 64 -23.67 -10.20 9.47
N THR A 65 -24.97 -10.44 9.30
CA THR A 65 -25.93 -10.33 10.37
C THR A 65 -25.76 -11.42 11.42
N LYS A 66 -26.44 -11.29 12.56
CA LYS A 66 -26.46 -12.31 13.60
C LYS A 66 -27.02 -13.65 13.10
N ASP A 67 -27.96 -13.61 12.17
CA ASP A 67 -28.59 -14.79 11.55
C ASP A 67 -27.74 -15.42 10.43
N GLY A 68 -26.62 -14.76 10.07
CA GLY A 68 -25.69 -15.27 9.08
C GLY A 68 -25.89 -14.75 7.67
N THR A 69 -26.90 -13.90 7.44
CA THR A 69 -27.15 -13.24 6.15
C THR A 69 -26.02 -12.25 5.85
N LEU A 70 -25.52 -12.24 4.62
CA LEU A 70 -24.64 -11.17 4.14
C LEU A 70 -25.49 -10.04 3.59
N LEU A 71 -25.20 -8.82 4.02
CA LEU A 71 -25.82 -7.58 3.55
C LEU A 71 -24.76 -6.77 2.80
N ALA A 72 -24.94 -6.65 1.49
CA ALA A 72 -24.05 -5.95 0.58
C ALA A 72 -24.67 -4.61 0.20
N PHE A 73 -24.11 -3.51 0.73
CA PHE A 73 -24.57 -2.15 0.50
C PHE A 73 -23.72 -1.49 -0.60
N ALA A 74 -24.34 -0.58 -1.34
CA ALA A 74 -23.68 0.32 -2.28
C ALA A 74 -24.45 1.63 -2.39
N GLU A 75 -23.80 2.64 -2.96
CA GLU A 75 -24.48 3.81 -3.51
C GLU A 75 -25.01 3.46 -4.91
N GLY A 76 -26.31 3.57 -5.14
CA GLY A 76 -26.95 3.58 -6.45
C GLY A 76 -27.02 5.03 -6.94
N ARG A 77 -26.23 5.39 -7.93
CA ARG A 77 -26.13 6.76 -8.47
C ARG A 77 -26.99 6.89 -9.73
N VAL A 78 -28.04 7.69 -9.65
CA VAL A 78 -29.08 7.74 -10.68
C VAL A 78 -28.59 8.41 -11.96
N LEU A 79 -27.90 9.56 -11.85
CA LEU A 79 -27.56 10.38 -13.02
C LEU A 79 -26.18 10.09 -13.62
N ASN A 80 -25.17 9.89 -12.78
CA ASN A 80 -23.76 9.70 -13.18
C ASN A 80 -22.97 9.15 -12.01
N CYS A 81 -21.64 8.97 -12.18
CA CYS A 81 -20.75 8.50 -11.10
C CYS A 81 -20.20 9.61 -10.18
N GLY A 82 -20.80 10.81 -10.16
CA GLY A 82 -20.40 11.92 -9.29
C GLY A 82 -20.75 11.67 -7.81
N ASP A 83 -20.10 12.39 -6.89
CA ASP A 83 -20.18 12.18 -5.44
C ASP A 83 -21.28 13.01 -4.75
N ALA A 84 -22.04 13.80 -5.48
CA ALA A 84 -23.21 14.56 -5.02
C ALA A 84 -24.19 14.70 -6.16
N ALA A 85 -25.37 14.14 -6.00
CA ALA A 85 -26.50 14.18 -6.91
C ALA A 85 -27.63 13.35 -6.30
N ASP A 86 -28.54 12.84 -7.12
CA ASP A 86 -29.51 11.81 -6.77
C ASP A 86 -28.77 10.47 -6.53
N ILE A 87 -28.56 10.14 -5.26
CA ILE A 87 -27.84 8.96 -4.81
C ILE A 87 -28.63 8.26 -3.72
N ASP A 88 -28.94 6.99 -3.97
CA ASP A 88 -29.63 6.12 -3.02
C ASP A 88 -28.65 5.16 -2.32
N ILE A 89 -28.99 4.73 -1.11
CA ILE A 89 -28.36 3.54 -0.53
C ILE A 89 -29.16 2.31 -0.95
N VAL A 90 -28.47 1.39 -1.63
CA VAL A 90 -29.04 0.13 -2.13
C VAL A 90 -28.39 -1.07 -1.45
N LEU A 91 -29.10 -2.20 -1.47
CA LEU A 91 -28.76 -3.43 -0.77
C LEU A 91 -29.05 -4.65 -1.63
N LYS A 92 -28.14 -5.62 -1.62
CA LYS A 92 -28.40 -7.02 -1.99
C LYS A 92 -28.12 -7.94 -0.80
N ARG A 93 -28.89 -9.01 -0.66
CA ARG A 93 -28.83 -9.95 0.46
C ARG A 93 -28.47 -11.35 -0.01
N SER A 94 -27.65 -12.05 0.77
CA SER A 94 -27.32 -13.47 0.53
C SER A 94 -27.48 -14.26 1.82
N THR A 95 -28.15 -15.40 1.76
CA THR A 95 -28.32 -16.34 2.87
C THR A 95 -27.48 -17.59 2.76
N ASP A 96 -26.66 -17.70 1.71
CA ASP A 96 -25.82 -18.87 1.38
C ASP A 96 -24.31 -18.54 1.33
N GLY A 97 -23.92 -17.51 2.10
CA GLY A 97 -22.51 -17.11 2.20
C GLY A 97 -21.96 -16.45 0.93
N GLY A 98 -22.82 -15.78 0.17
CA GLY A 98 -22.44 -15.05 -1.03
C GLY A 98 -22.38 -15.88 -2.30
N SER A 99 -22.89 -17.11 -2.27
CA SER A 99 -22.97 -17.96 -3.48
C SER A 99 -24.03 -17.42 -4.44
N THR A 100 -25.18 -17.01 -3.90
CA THR A 100 -26.24 -16.33 -4.63
C THR A 100 -26.72 -15.08 -3.89
N TRP A 101 -27.28 -14.13 -4.65
CA TRP A 101 -27.76 -12.86 -4.14
C TRP A 101 -29.18 -12.60 -4.56
N GLY A 102 -29.97 -12.04 -3.65
CA GLY A 102 -31.35 -11.59 -3.90
C GLY A 102 -31.37 -10.34 -4.80
N PRO A 103 -32.59 -9.90 -5.16
CA PRO A 103 -32.77 -8.68 -5.95
C PRO A 103 -32.27 -7.44 -5.21
N LEU A 104 -31.99 -6.38 -5.98
CA LEU A 104 -31.66 -5.07 -5.43
C LEU A 104 -32.86 -4.52 -4.63
N GLN A 105 -32.56 -3.99 -3.45
CA GLN A 105 -33.50 -3.32 -2.54
C GLN A 105 -32.97 -1.90 -2.31
N VAL A 106 -33.84 -0.90 -2.41
CA VAL A 106 -33.53 0.46 -1.98
C VAL A 106 -33.73 0.54 -0.47
N VAL A 107 -32.68 0.94 0.23
CA VAL A 107 -32.66 1.13 1.69
C VAL A 107 -33.07 2.55 2.05
N ASN A 108 -32.52 3.52 1.34
CA ASN A 108 -32.84 4.93 1.49
C ASN A 108 -32.86 5.59 0.11
N ASP A 109 -34.05 5.98 -0.31
CA ASP A 109 -34.29 6.74 -1.53
C ASP A 109 -34.19 8.23 -1.19
N GLY A 110 -33.18 8.88 -1.73
CA GLY A 110 -32.89 10.29 -1.48
C GLY A 110 -33.91 11.24 -2.11
N GLY A 111 -34.77 10.77 -3.03
CA GLY A 111 -35.74 11.60 -3.73
C GLY A 111 -35.11 12.75 -4.51
N GLY A 112 -33.90 12.61 -4.97
CA GLY A 112 -33.10 13.62 -5.66
C GLY A 112 -31.94 14.18 -4.81
N ASP A 113 -31.89 13.89 -3.52
CA ASP A 113 -30.79 14.22 -2.63
C ASP A 113 -29.74 13.08 -2.57
N THR A 114 -28.64 13.33 -1.92
CA THR A 114 -27.58 12.33 -1.72
C THR A 114 -27.74 11.65 -0.36
N HIS A 115 -27.90 10.32 -0.36
CA HIS A 115 -27.64 9.44 0.77
C HIS A 115 -26.48 8.51 0.40
N GLY A 116 -25.36 8.63 1.11
CA GLY A 116 -24.13 7.95 0.68
C GLY A 116 -23.20 7.55 1.82
N ASN A 117 -22.04 7.05 1.45
CA ASN A 117 -21.01 6.61 2.38
C ASN A 117 -21.53 5.59 3.42
N PRO A 118 -22.13 4.46 3.02
CA PRO A 118 -22.70 3.50 3.95
C PRO A 118 -21.64 2.94 4.91
N ALA A 119 -21.94 2.99 6.22
CA ALA A 119 -21.14 2.41 7.27
C ALA A 119 -22.01 1.51 8.17
N PRO A 120 -22.34 0.29 7.71
CA PRO A 120 -23.18 -0.64 8.45
C PRO A 120 -22.45 -1.23 9.65
N ILE A 121 -23.16 -1.43 10.76
CA ILE A 121 -22.68 -2.05 12.00
C ILE A 121 -23.73 -3.05 12.48
N VAL A 122 -23.30 -4.21 12.97
CA VAL A 122 -24.21 -5.19 13.58
C VAL A 122 -23.99 -5.21 15.09
N ASP A 123 -25.03 -4.85 15.86
CA ASP A 123 -25.07 -5.14 17.29
C ASP A 123 -25.34 -6.65 17.50
N ARG A 124 -24.30 -7.40 17.79
CA ARG A 124 -24.36 -8.85 17.96
C ARG A 124 -25.20 -9.29 19.15
N ARG A 125 -25.43 -8.39 20.12
CA ARG A 125 -26.26 -8.68 21.29
C ARG A 125 -27.75 -8.74 20.89
N THR A 126 -28.23 -7.74 20.18
CA THR A 126 -29.65 -7.64 19.75
C THR A 126 -29.91 -8.26 18.39
N GLY A 127 -28.97 -8.21 17.48
CA GLY A 127 -29.13 -8.53 16.07
C GLY A 127 -29.48 -7.31 15.22
N ARG A 128 -29.69 -6.13 15.86
CA ARG A 128 -29.95 -4.88 15.13
C ARG A 128 -28.80 -4.54 14.21
N ILE A 129 -29.15 -4.14 12.99
CA ILE A 129 -28.24 -3.61 12.01
C ILE A 129 -28.42 -2.11 12.01
N LEU A 130 -27.33 -1.37 12.29
CA LEU A 130 -27.31 0.08 12.22
C LEU A 130 -26.58 0.47 10.94
N LEU A 131 -27.06 1.49 10.24
CA LEU A 131 -26.47 2.01 9.02
C LEU A 131 -26.23 3.50 9.23
N ALA A 132 -24.99 3.87 9.52
CA ALA A 132 -24.58 5.26 9.47
C ALA A 132 -24.32 5.65 8.01
N GLU A 133 -24.74 6.86 7.64
CA GLU A 133 -24.68 7.39 6.29
C GLU A 133 -24.43 8.89 6.32
N THR A 134 -24.10 9.44 5.17
CA THR A 134 -23.93 10.87 4.96
C THR A 134 -25.04 11.38 4.06
N TYR A 135 -25.71 12.44 4.49
CA TYR A 135 -26.74 13.16 3.71
C TYR A 135 -26.19 14.49 3.21
N ASN A 136 -26.57 14.89 2.02
CA ASN A 136 -26.53 16.27 1.54
C ASN A 136 -27.58 16.49 0.44
N THR A 137 -27.94 17.76 0.21
CA THR A 137 -28.86 18.12 -0.86
C THR A 137 -28.24 17.83 -2.22
N GLY A 138 -28.95 17.10 -3.08
CA GLY A 138 -28.49 16.66 -4.40
C GLY A 138 -28.42 17.73 -5.48
N ARG A 139 -28.35 19.00 -5.12
CA ARG A 139 -28.49 20.15 -6.02
C ARG A 139 -27.30 20.43 -6.93
N THR A 140 -26.23 19.66 -6.87
CA THR A 140 -25.03 19.92 -7.69
C THR A 140 -24.84 18.83 -8.72
N ASP A 141 -25.05 19.16 -9.98
CA ASP A 141 -24.67 18.33 -11.13
C ASP A 141 -23.14 18.19 -11.26
N ALA A 142 -22.37 18.82 -10.38
CA ALA A 142 -20.93 19.02 -10.49
C ALA A 142 -20.10 17.85 -9.96
N GLY A 143 -20.72 16.77 -9.50
CA GLY A 143 -20.00 15.58 -9.01
C GLY A 143 -19.32 15.72 -7.65
N SER A 144 -19.40 16.89 -7.02
CA SER A 144 -18.88 17.15 -5.66
C SER A 144 -19.66 18.28 -4.99
N CYS A 145 -19.73 18.28 -3.67
CA CYS A 145 -20.30 19.39 -2.92
C CYS A 145 -19.52 20.69 -3.17
N SER A 146 -20.24 21.84 -3.15
CA SER A 146 -19.59 23.15 -3.01
C SER A 146 -18.95 23.26 -1.63
N VAL A 147 -17.82 23.96 -1.54
CA VAL A 147 -17.15 24.22 -0.25
C VAL A 147 -17.64 25.58 0.27
N PRO A 148 -18.16 25.68 1.52
CA PRO A 148 -18.36 24.61 2.50
C PRO A 148 -19.48 23.64 2.06
N CYS A 149 -19.28 22.34 2.32
CA CYS A 149 -20.22 21.31 1.97
C CYS A 149 -21.27 21.12 3.07
N ASP A 150 -22.54 20.98 2.71
CA ASP A 150 -23.68 20.84 3.64
C ASP A 150 -23.92 19.40 4.12
N ARG A 151 -22.90 18.56 4.12
CA ARG A 151 -22.99 17.15 4.50
C ARG A 151 -23.25 16.98 6.00
N THR A 152 -24.22 16.14 6.33
CA THR A 152 -24.61 15.80 7.70
C THR A 152 -24.64 14.29 7.93
N PRO A 153 -24.36 13.84 9.18
CA PRO A 153 -24.43 12.43 9.56
C PRO A 153 -25.87 11.99 9.81
N HIS A 154 -26.29 10.90 9.21
CA HIS A 154 -27.59 10.25 9.43
C HIS A 154 -27.41 8.81 9.87
N LEU A 155 -28.44 8.25 10.52
CA LEU A 155 -28.47 6.87 10.99
C LEU A 155 -29.84 6.27 10.78
N GLN A 156 -29.90 5.06 10.25
CA GLN A 156 -31.08 4.21 10.24
C GLN A 156 -30.75 2.82 10.77
N TYR A 157 -31.78 2.02 11.04
CA TYR A 157 -31.60 0.66 11.55
C TYR A 157 -32.60 -0.33 10.97
N SER A 158 -32.25 -1.60 11.03
CA SER A 158 -33.10 -2.74 10.74
C SER A 158 -33.07 -3.72 11.91
N ASP A 159 -34.26 -4.21 12.32
CA ASP A 159 -34.45 -5.25 13.36
C ASP A 159 -34.91 -6.59 12.76
N ASP A 160 -35.02 -6.71 11.44
CA ASP A 160 -35.56 -7.85 10.72
C ASP A 160 -34.58 -8.44 9.68
N ASP A 161 -33.30 -8.45 10.02
CA ASP A 161 -32.26 -9.01 9.17
C ASP A 161 -32.09 -8.25 7.82
N GLY A 162 -32.28 -6.93 7.85
CA GLY A 162 -32.11 -6.04 6.69
C GLY A 162 -33.25 -6.09 5.68
N ARG A 163 -34.46 -6.57 6.06
CA ARG A 163 -35.60 -6.61 5.15
C ARG A 163 -36.32 -5.27 5.10
N THR A 164 -36.45 -4.63 6.25
CA THR A 164 -37.05 -3.28 6.36
C THR A 164 -36.16 -2.37 7.19
N TRP A 165 -36.25 -1.07 6.95
CA TRP A 165 -35.40 -0.05 7.56
C TRP A 165 -36.25 1.07 8.16
N SER A 166 -35.76 1.63 9.28
CA SER A 166 -36.35 2.84 9.87
C SER A 166 -36.12 4.05 8.94
N ALA A 167 -36.86 5.12 9.15
CA ALA A 167 -36.52 6.41 8.58
C ALA A 167 -35.11 6.86 9.08
N PRO A 168 -34.33 7.57 8.25
CA PRO A 168 -33.05 8.12 8.66
C PRO A 168 -33.21 9.19 9.74
N ARG A 169 -32.36 9.17 10.76
CA ARG A 169 -32.31 10.12 11.86
C ARG A 169 -31.06 10.97 11.74
N ASP A 170 -31.16 12.28 11.74
CA ASP A 170 -30.05 13.22 11.80
C ASP A 170 -29.30 13.09 13.15
N LEU A 171 -27.99 12.94 13.10
CA LEU A 171 -27.10 12.86 14.25
C LEU A 171 -26.26 14.13 14.46
N SER A 172 -26.49 15.20 13.71
CA SER A 172 -25.65 16.40 13.72
C SER A 172 -25.44 16.97 15.13
N ASP A 173 -26.51 17.04 15.93
CA ASP A 173 -26.44 17.53 17.31
C ASP A 173 -25.56 16.69 18.24
N GLN A 174 -25.25 15.45 17.87
CA GLN A 174 -24.49 14.51 18.68
C GLN A 174 -23.03 14.38 18.24
N ILE A 175 -22.78 14.39 16.92
CA ILE A 175 -21.49 13.99 16.35
C ILE A 175 -20.94 14.93 15.27
N LEU A 176 -21.52 16.12 15.10
CA LEU A 176 -21.04 17.14 14.18
C LEU A 176 -20.66 18.42 14.96
N PRO A 177 -19.46 18.51 15.56
CA PRO A 177 -19.00 19.74 16.20
C PRO A 177 -19.05 20.95 15.25
N ALA A 178 -19.28 22.13 15.80
CA ALA A 178 -19.49 23.35 15.01
C ALA A 178 -18.30 23.76 14.12
N ASP A 179 -17.11 23.30 14.45
CA ASP A 179 -15.89 23.50 13.65
C ASP A 179 -15.69 22.46 12.54
N TRP A 180 -16.49 21.38 12.53
CA TRP A 180 -16.56 20.42 11.42
C TRP A 180 -17.61 20.88 10.40
N ASN A 181 -17.37 22.01 9.81
CA ASN A 181 -18.36 22.81 9.11
C ASN A 181 -18.15 22.85 7.58
N SER A 182 -17.45 21.87 7.04
CA SER A 182 -17.31 21.69 5.59
C SER A 182 -17.65 20.24 5.22
N TRP A 183 -16.74 19.50 4.60
CA TRP A 183 -16.95 18.11 4.25
C TRP A 183 -17.19 17.24 5.50
N TYR A 184 -18.17 16.34 5.43
CA TYR A 184 -18.37 15.26 6.40
C TYR A 184 -18.65 13.96 5.64
N ALA A 185 -18.02 12.86 6.03
CA ALA A 185 -18.30 11.55 5.47
C ALA A 185 -18.14 10.45 6.54
N THR A 186 -19.16 9.59 6.62
CA THR A 186 -19.12 8.33 7.38
C THR A 186 -18.22 7.34 6.66
N GLY A 187 -17.49 6.50 7.37
CA GLY A 187 -16.63 5.45 6.85
C GLY A 187 -15.80 5.83 5.60
N PRO A 188 -16.26 5.45 4.38
CA PRO A 188 -17.22 4.37 4.16
C PRO A 188 -16.56 3.05 4.50
N VAL A 189 -17.27 2.07 4.82
CA VAL A 189 -17.09 0.65 5.12
C VAL A 189 -17.71 0.31 6.47
N HIS A 190 -17.80 -1.00 6.76
CA HIS A 190 -18.41 -1.46 8.00
C HIS A 190 -17.76 -0.85 9.25
N GLY A 191 -18.60 -0.49 10.23
CA GLY A 191 -18.16 -0.25 11.61
C GLY A 191 -18.03 -1.56 12.38
N ILE A 192 -17.55 -1.48 13.61
CA ILE A 192 -17.29 -2.65 14.45
C ILE A 192 -18.03 -2.56 15.79
N GLN A 193 -18.37 -3.73 16.36
CA GLN A 193 -18.70 -3.86 17.76
C GLN A 193 -17.52 -4.45 18.51
N LEU A 194 -17.05 -3.76 19.54
CA LEU A 194 -15.93 -4.22 20.36
C LEU A 194 -16.33 -5.46 21.17
N THR A 195 -15.39 -6.41 21.25
CA THR A 195 -15.60 -7.70 21.95
C THR A 195 -14.74 -7.85 23.17
N LYS A 196 -13.78 -6.96 23.42
CA LYS A 196 -12.75 -7.07 24.45
C LYS A 196 -12.76 -5.88 25.42
N GLY A 197 -12.22 -6.15 26.61
CA GLY A 197 -11.98 -5.13 27.62
C GLY A 197 -13.24 -4.50 28.23
N LYS A 198 -13.06 -3.34 28.86
CA LYS A 198 -14.12 -2.61 29.56
C LYS A 198 -15.19 -2.02 28.62
N HIS A 199 -14.87 -1.88 27.35
CA HIS A 199 -15.77 -1.35 26.31
C HIS A 199 -16.39 -2.44 25.43
N ALA A 200 -16.37 -3.71 25.87
CA ALA A 200 -17.05 -4.78 25.14
C ALA A 200 -18.54 -4.46 24.96
N GLY A 201 -19.03 -4.52 23.74
CA GLY A 201 -20.39 -4.12 23.36
C GLY A 201 -20.49 -2.73 22.72
N ARG A 202 -19.48 -1.87 22.86
CA ARG A 202 -19.41 -0.56 22.22
C ARG A 202 -19.42 -0.71 20.69
N LEU A 203 -20.20 0.13 20.04
CA LEU A 203 -20.23 0.27 18.58
C LEU A 203 -19.29 1.41 18.16
N VAL A 204 -18.54 1.21 17.07
CA VAL A 204 -17.57 2.20 16.58
C VAL A 204 -17.60 2.25 15.07
N PHE A 205 -17.66 3.45 14.49
CA PHE A 205 -17.38 3.68 13.07
C PHE A 205 -16.45 4.88 12.87
N GLY A 206 -15.83 4.95 11.70
CA GLY A 206 -14.94 6.05 11.36
C GLY A 206 -15.66 7.16 10.61
N VAL A 207 -15.13 8.38 10.71
CA VAL A 207 -15.56 9.53 9.91
C VAL A 207 -14.35 10.34 9.47
N ASN A 208 -14.53 11.10 8.39
CA ASN A 208 -13.61 12.16 8.01
C ASN A 208 -14.39 13.46 7.77
N THR A 209 -13.77 14.60 8.13
CA THR A 209 -14.40 15.90 8.06
C THR A 209 -13.37 17.01 7.90
N GLU A 210 -13.85 18.22 7.63
CA GLU A 210 -13.04 19.40 7.37
C GLU A 210 -13.52 20.63 8.15
N THR A 211 -12.58 21.50 8.53
CA THR A 211 -12.85 22.84 9.06
C THR A 211 -12.70 23.88 7.95
N TRP A 212 -13.74 24.72 7.80
CA TRP A 212 -13.75 25.87 6.90
C TRP A 212 -13.76 27.18 7.69
N ASN A 213 -12.87 28.12 7.35
CA ASN A 213 -12.72 29.40 8.05
C ASN A 213 -13.42 30.61 7.40
N GLY A 214 -14.30 30.36 6.42
CA GLY A 214 -14.97 31.38 5.64
C GLY A 214 -14.31 31.68 4.29
N SER A 215 -13.09 31.23 4.05
CA SER A 215 -12.38 31.43 2.78
C SER A 215 -11.76 30.16 2.21
N ARG A 216 -11.32 29.23 3.05
CA ARG A 216 -10.70 27.95 2.64
C ARG A 216 -10.83 26.89 3.72
N VAL A 217 -10.63 25.62 3.35
CA VAL A 217 -10.43 24.53 4.29
C VAL A 217 -9.11 24.74 5.03
N THR A 218 -9.12 24.69 6.36
CA THR A 218 -7.97 24.95 7.22
C THR A 218 -7.48 23.74 7.98
N ALA A 219 -8.34 22.72 8.14
CA ALA A 219 -7.95 21.46 8.77
C ALA A 219 -8.75 20.30 8.20
N ASN A 220 -8.14 19.10 8.26
CA ASN A 220 -8.80 17.83 8.03
C ASN A 220 -8.79 17.03 9.33
N HIS A 221 -9.85 16.25 9.55
CA HIS A 221 -9.98 15.43 10.74
C HIS A 221 -10.34 14.00 10.32
N ALA A 222 -9.64 13.03 10.89
CA ALA A 222 -10.05 11.64 10.92
C ALA A 222 -10.49 11.32 12.36
N ALA A 223 -11.70 10.81 12.53
CA ALA A 223 -12.26 10.60 13.85
C ALA A 223 -12.99 9.26 13.97
N LEU A 224 -13.19 8.83 15.21
CA LEU A 224 -14.05 7.71 15.58
C LEU A 224 -15.32 8.23 16.23
N ILE A 225 -16.44 7.62 15.88
CA ILE A 225 -17.73 7.85 16.50
C ILE A 225 -18.11 6.60 17.26
N VAL A 226 -18.54 6.76 18.51
CA VAL A 226 -18.79 5.65 19.43
C VAL A 226 -20.17 5.72 20.05
N SER A 227 -20.78 4.54 20.33
CA SER A 227 -22.01 4.36 21.09
C SER A 227 -21.82 3.26 22.13
N ASP A 228 -22.23 3.53 23.36
CA ASP A 228 -22.15 2.58 24.49
C ASP A 228 -23.54 1.95 24.82
N ASP A 229 -24.59 2.36 24.16
CA ASP A 229 -26.00 2.00 24.44
C ASP A 229 -26.73 1.27 23.28
N GLY A 230 -25.95 0.70 22.35
CA GLY A 230 -26.51 -0.05 21.22
C GLY A 230 -27.00 0.82 20.06
N GLY A 231 -26.52 2.06 19.96
CA GLY A 231 -26.80 2.98 18.90
C GLY A 231 -27.93 3.99 19.19
N ASP A 232 -28.41 4.04 20.43
CA ASP A 232 -29.42 5.02 20.84
C ASP A 232 -28.80 6.42 20.90
N THR A 233 -27.62 6.55 21.49
CA THR A 233 -26.82 7.79 21.51
C THR A 233 -25.42 7.59 20.98
N TRP A 234 -24.87 8.65 20.40
CA TRP A 234 -23.54 8.66 19.80
C TRP A 234 -22.75 9.88 20.25
N ARG A 235 -21.42 9.75 20.24
CA ARG A 235 -20.51 10.85 20.51
C ARG A 235 -19.21 10.71 19.69
N ALA A 236 -18.52 11.80 19.49
CA ALA A 236 -17.16 11.77 18.99
C ALA A 236 -16.23 11.13 20.03
N GLY A 237 -15.38 10.23 19.57
CA GLY A 237 -14.28 9.62 20.31
C GLY A 237 -12.94 10.23 19.93
N ALA A 238 -11.97 9.39 19.53
CA ALA A 238 -10.65 9.81 19.10
C ALA A 238 -10.71 10.69 17.85
N VAL A 239 -9.95 11.77 17.84
CA VAL A 239 -9.81 12.70 16.69
C VAL A 239 -8.34 12.96 16.42
N ASP A 240 -7.93 12.87 15.17
CA ASP A 240 -6.63 13.33 14.69
C ASP A 240 -6.85 14.47 13.70
N SER A 241 -6.40 15.67 14.06
CA SER A 241 -6.62 16.90 13.32
C SER A 241 -5.33 17.36 12.64
N TRP A 242 -5.40 17.52 11.33
CA TRP A 242 -4.27 17.96 10.50
C TRP A 242 -4.53 19.36 9.96
N PRO A 243 -3.90 20.38 10.54
CA PRO A 243 -4.01 21.73 10.00
C PRO A 243 -3.39 21.77 8.60
N ILE A 244 -4.13 22.32 7.65
CA ILE A 244 -3.60 22.64 6.34
C ILE A 244 -2.77 23.90 6.52
N ALA A 245 -1.45 23.77 6.58
CA ALA A 245 -0.58 24.93 6.65
C ALA A 245 -0.75 25.83 5.43
N ALA A 246 -0.36 27.05 5.61
CA ALA A 246 0.05 27.90 4.50
C ALA A 246 1.04 27.14 3.62
N GLU A 247 1.15 27.49 2.35
CA GLU A 247 1.99 26.87 1.32
C GLU A 247 3.49 26.96 1.67
N ASP A 248 3.91 26.26 2.75
CA ASP A 248 5.29 26.23 3.22
C ASP A 248 6.09 25.06 2.62
N GLY A 249 5.47 24.30 1.71
CA GLY A 249 6.10 23.15 1.07
C GLY A 249 6.40 21.97 2.01
N THR A 250 5.95 22.01 3.27
CA THR A 250 6.17 20.91 4.19
C THR A 250 5.25 19.72 3.88
N PHE A 251 5.77 18.54 4.12
CA PHE A 251 5.09 17.28 3.91
C PHE A 251 4.08 17.04 5.02
N ARG A 252 2.84 16.75 4.64
CA ARG A 252 1.75 16.50 5.59
C ARG A 252 0.95 15.30 5.18
N GLN A 253 0.54 14.51 6.16
CA GLN A 253 -0.45 13.47 5.97
C GLN A 253 -1.85 14.06 6.05
N LYS A 254 -2.76 13.53 5.25
CA LYS A 254 -4.18 13.88 5.28
C LYS A 254 -5.00 12.58 5.33
N PRO A 255 -5.06 11.91 6.49
CA PRO A 255 -5.93 10.75 6.62
C PRO A 255 -7.38 11.16 6.42
N SER A 256 -8.10 10.41 5.60
CA SER A 256 -9.50 10.65 5.33
C SER A 256 -10.34 9.40 5.65
N GLU A 257 -10.87 8.71 4.67
CA GLU A 257 -11.68 7.51 4.86
C GLU A 257 -10.95 6.44 5.66
N VAL A 258 -11.48 6.07 6.82
CA VAL A 258 -10.85 5.14 7.75
C VAL A 258 -11.64 3.84 7.89
N THR A 259 -10.93 2.74 8.00
CA THR A 259 -11.44 1.40 8.31
C THR A 259 -10.90 0.94 9.65
N LEU A 260 -11.65 0.09 10.34
CA LEU A 260 -11.40 -0.32 11.72
C LEU A 260 -11.33 -1.83 11.85
N SER A 261 -10.46 -2.32 12.74
CA SER A 261 -10.47 -3.73 13.16
C SER A 261 -10.03 -3.87 14.61
N GLU A 262 -10.78 -4.62 15.41
CA GLU A 262 -10.38 -4.97 16.77
C GLU A 262 -9.35 -6.10 16.76
N ARG A 263 -8.19 -5.89 17.35
CA ARG A 263 -7.13 -6.88 17.54
C ARG A 263 -7.49 -7.90 18.64
N THR A 264 -6.69 -8.96 18.73
CA THR A 264 -6.89 -9.99 19.77
C THR A 264 -6.71 -9.47 21.19
N ASP A 265 -5.94 -8.40 21.37
CA ASP A 265 -5.68 -7.73 22.66
C ASP A 265 -6.70 -6.62 22.98
N GLY A 266 -7.72 -6.39 22.13
CA GLY A 266 -8.72 -5.34 22.28
C GLY A 266 -8.28 -3.97 21.77
N THR A 267 -7.05 -3.82 21.28
CA THR A 267 -6.62 -2.61 20.58
C THR A 267 -7.37 -2.48 19.26
N ILE A 268 -7.83 -1.29 18.92
CA ILE A 268 -8.40 -1.01 17.60
C ILE A 268 -7.27 -0.59 16.67
N LEU A 269 -7.12 -1.24 15.53
CA LEU A 269 -6.35 -0.78 14.39
C LEU A 269 -7.22 0.15 13.57
N ILE A 270 -6.72 1.34 13.23
CA ILE A 270 -7.36 2.31 12.36
C ILE A 270 -6.44 2.54 11.16
N SER A 271 -6.93 2.23 9.95
CA SER A 271 -6.18 2.43 8.71
C SER A 271 -6.91 3.45 7.83
N GLY A 272 -6.23 4.50 7.44
CA GLY A 272 -6.76 5.63 6.69
C GLY A 272 -6.26 5.71 5.26
N ARG A 273 -7.10 6.22 4.37
CA ARG A 273 -6.72 6.68 3.05
C ARG A 273 -5.87 7.94 3.21
N GLU A 274 -4.74 8.02 2.52
CA GLU A 274 -4.01 9.28 2.38
C GLU A 274 -4.60 10.05 1.21
N GLN A 275 -5.17 11.23 1.48
CA GLN A 275 -5.85 12.04 0.48
C GLN A 275 -5.22 13.43 0.38
N ASP A 276 -4.83 13.85 -0.84
CA ASP A 276 -4.28 15.17 -1.13
C ASP A 276 -3.14 15.61 -0.21
N GLY A 277 -2.64 14.71 0.60
CA GLY A 277 -1.43 14.89 1.37
C GLY A 277 -0.21 14.96 0.44
N SER A 278 0.91 15.24 1.01
CA SER A 278 2.16 15.25 0.25
C SER A 278 2.79 13.87 0.15
N ASP A 279 2.18 12.87 0.74
CA ASP A 279 2.69 11.49 0.85
C ASP A 279 1.77 10.46 0.19
N LEU A 280 1.35 10.79 -1.02
CA LEU A 280 0.42 9.97 -1.80
C LEU A 280 1.05 8.63 -2.19
N GLY A 281 0.19 7.62 -2.35
CA GLY A 281 0.62 6.30 -2.80
C GLY A 281 0.81 5.27 -1.69
N HIS A 282 0.40 5.59 -0.45
CA HIS A 282 0.34 4.64 0.65
C HIS A 282 -0.86 4.82 1.55
N ARG A 283 -0.97 3.86 2.51
CA ARG A 283 -1.89 3.94 3.65
C ARG A 283 -1.22 4.59 4.84
N SER A 284 -2.00 5.33 5.60
CA SER A 284 -1.65 5.75 6.95
C SER A 284 -2.41 4.92 7.99
N GLN A 285 -1.87 4.82 9.20
CA GLN A 285 -2.56 4.12 10.29
C GLN A 285 -2.21 4.69 11.67
N THR A 286 -3.10 4.41 12.61
CA THR A 286 -2.91 4.61 14.05
C THR A 286 -3.62 3.50 14.82
N PHE A 287 -3.58 3.56 16.16
CA PHE A 287 -4.24 2.61 17.05
C PHE A 287 -5.00 3.32 18.16
N SER A 288 -6.00 2.64 18.74
CA SER A 288 -6.64 3.06 19.98
C SER A 288 -6.61 1.90 20.97
N ARG A 289 -6.29 2.19 22.26
CA ARG A 289 -6.21 1.19 23.33
C ARG A 289 -7.31 1.36 24.38
N ASP A 290 -8.12 2.36 24.25
CA ASP A 290 -9.17 2.75 25.21
C ASP A 290 -10.57 2.65 24.61
N GLY A 291 -10.73 1.81 23.59
CA GLY A 291 -12.02 1.55 22.93
C GLY A 291 -12.46 2.65 21.99
N GLY A 292 -11.55 3.43 21.45
CA GLY A 292 -11.83 4.50 20.50
C GLY A 292 -11.98 5.89 21.12
N ASP A 293 -11.69 6.05 22.41
CA ASP A 293 -11.77 7.37 23.09
C ASP A 293 -10.56 8.26 22.74
N SER A 294 -9.37 7.66 22.49
CA SER A 294 -8.19 8.38 22.01
C SER A 294 -7.34 7.54 21.05
N PHE A 295 -6.54 8.21 20.21
CA PHE A 295 -5.49 7.57 19.43
C PHE A 295 -4.19 7.47 20.24
N THR A 296 -3.40 6.42 20.01
CA THR A 296 -2.08 6.25 20.64
C THR A 296 -1.02 7.20 20.11
N GLY A 297 -1.32 7.90 19.04
CA GLY A 297 -0.51 8.89 18.37
C GLY A 297 -1.13 9.26 17.03
N PRO A 298 -0.57 10.24 16.31
CA PRO A 298 -1.08 10.66 15.01
C PRO A 298 -1.00 9.53 13.99
N PHE A 299 -1.79 9.61 12.93
CA PHE A 299 -1.65 8.73 11.79
C PHE A 299 -0.24 8.83 11.20
N ARG A 300 0.28 7.69 10.76
CA ARG A 300 1.60 7.59 10.13
C ARG A 300 1.50 6.75 8.87
N GLY A 301 2.13 7.22 7.80
CA GLY A 301 2.30 6.44 6.57
C GLY A 301 3.08 5.15 6.83
N LEU A 302 2.68 4.08 6.15
CA LEU A 302 3.29 2.77 6.28
C LEU A 302 4.23 2.53 5.11
N PRO A 303 5.53 2.35 5.39
CA PRO A 303 6.48 1.94 4.38
C PRO A 303 6.02 0.64 3.69
N ASP A 304 6.23 0.56 2.38
CA ASP A 304 5.90 -0.60 1.54
C ASP A 304 4.40 -0.99 1.47
N LEU A 305 3.51 -0.25 2.12
CA LEU A 305 2.07 -0.46 2.00
C LEU A 305 1.49 0.46 0.91
N TYR A 306 1.88 0.21 -0.34
CA TYR A 306 1.44 1.00 -1.49
C TYR A 306 -0.04 0.83 -1.77
N THR A 307 -0.71 1.96 -1.93
CA THR A 307 -2.10 2.09 -2.39
C THR A 307 -2.26 3.42 -3.09
N PRO A 308 -3.12 3.56 -4.11
CA PRO A 308 -3.45 4.88 -4.64
C PRO A 308 -4.29 5.67 -3.62
N GLN A 309 -4.67 6.89 -3.98
CA GLN A 309 -5.65 7.67 -3.22
C GLN A 309 -7.04 7.01 -3.28
N VAL A 310 -7.25 6.02 -2.41
CA VAL A 310 -8.47 5.22 -2.39
C VAL A 310 -8.73 4.68 -0.98
N GLN A 311 -10.00 4.51 -0.66
CA GLN A 311 -10.41 3.77 0.52
C GLN A 311 -9.95 2.30 0.42
N GLY A 312 -9.84 1.59 1.53
CA GLY A 312 -9.59 0.16 1.63
C GLY A 312 -10.07 -0.34 2.98
N ALA A 313 -10.24 -1.65 3.13
CA ALA A 313 -10.81 -2.23 4.33
C ALA A 313 -9.83 -3.13 5.07
N THR A 314 -9.97 -3.16 6.40
CA THR A 314 -9.28 -4.13 7.26
C THR A 314 -10.27 -5.13 7.86
N LEU A 315 -9.83 -6.38 8.01
CA LEU A 315 -10.61 -7.45 8.62
C LEU A 315 -9.69 -8.34 9.47
N ARG A 316 -10.15 -8.75 10.65
CA ARG A 316 -9.45 -9.75 11.45
C ARG A 316 -10.02 -11.16 11.23
N MET A 317 -9.16 -12.10 10.84
CA MET A 317 -9.46 -13.52 10.71
C MET A 317 -8.57 -14.34 11.67
N GLY A 318 -9.07 -14.62 12.87
CA GLY A 318 -8.27 -15.24 13.92
C GLY A 318 -7.10 -14.37 14.35
N ASN A 319 -5.87 -14.86 14.16
CA ASN A 319 -4.62 -14.11 14.44
C ASN A 319 -4.08 -13.35 13.21
N ARG A 320 -4.75 -13.43 12.08
CA ARG A 320 -4.36 -12.78 10.83
C ARG A 320 -5.21 -11.53 10.64
N MET A 321 -4.55 -10.41 10.39
CA MET A 321 -5.20 -9.20 9.92
C MET A 321 -5.11 -9.16 8.40
N LEU A 322 -6.17 -8.79 7.74
CA LEU A 322 -6.24 -8.61 6.29
C LEU A 322 -6.46 -7.14 5.97
N LEU A 323 -5.87 -6.67 4.88
CA LEU A 323 -6.13 -5.38 4.26
C LEU A 323 -6.46 -5.61 2.79
N SER A 324 -7.60 -5.13 2.32
CA SER A 324 -7.93 -5.04 0.89
C SER A 324 -7.79 -3.60 0.40
N ALA A 325 -7.07 -3.43 -0.68
CA ALA A 325 -6.94 -2.16 -1.41
C ALA A 325 -6.26 -2.41 -2.76
N PRO A 326 -6.43 -1.55 -3.77
CA PRO A 326 -5.57 -1.54 -4.93
C PRO A 326 -4.09 -1.39 -4.55
N ALA A 327 -3.22 -2.06 -5.27
CA ALA A 327 -1.78 -2.14 -4.95
C ALA A 327 -0.89 -1.27 -5.84
N ASP A 328 -1.42 -0.70 -6.93
CA ASP A 328 -0.70 0.28 -7.73
C ASP A 328 -0.71 1.64 -6.99
N PRO A 329 0.44 2.23 -6.65
CA PRO A 329 0.49 3.45 -5.83
C PRO A 329 0.00 4.71 -6.56
N ASP A 330 -0.13 4.67 -7.88
CA ASP A 330 -0.49 5.81 -8.74
C ASP A 330 -1.90 5.69 -9.34
N ARG A 331 -2.40 4.47 -9.49
CA ARG A 331 -3.66 4.18 -10.18
C ARG A 331 -4.55 3.24 -9.39
N ARG A 332 -5.84 3.41 -9.51
CA ARG A 332 -6.85 2.49 -8.96
C ARG A 332 -6.89 1.19 -9.75
N ARG A 333 -5.84 0.35 -9.60
CA ARG A 333 -5.65 -0.94 -10.28
C ARG A 333 -5.06 -1.98 -9.35
N THR A 334 -5.26 -3.25 -9.71
CA THR A 334 -4.69 -4.40 -9.01
C THR A 334 -5.23 -4.54 -7.59
N MET A 335 -6.51 -4.94 -7.45
CA MET A 335 -7.06 -5.28 -6.13
C MET A 335 -6.23 -6.37 -5.49
N MET A 336 -5.79 -6.12 -4.26
CA MET A 336 -4.91 -7.03 -3.52
C MET A 336 -5.38 -7.19 -2.08
N VAL A 337 -5.26 -8.40 -1.55
CA VAL A 337 -5.39 -8.68 -0.12
C VAL A 337 -4.00 -8.92 0.47
N ARG A 338 -3.64 -8.12 1.46
CA ARG A 338 -2.37 -8.22 2.20
C ARG A 338 -2.62 -8.70 3.61
N SER A 339 -1.69 -9.48 4.14
CA SER A 339 -1.78 -10.03 5.49
C SER A 339 -0.82 -9.35 6.43
N SER A 340 -1.23 -9.27 7.69
CA SER A 340 -0.38 -8.94 8.83
C SER A 340 -0.55 -10.01 9.90
N TYR A 341 0.55 -10.36 10.56
CA TYR A 341 0.59 -11.39 11.61
C TYR A 341 1.03 -10.83 12.97
N ASP A 342 1.19 -9.53 13.06
CA ASP A 342 1.55 -8.75 14.25
C ASP A 342 0.47 -7.72 14.64
N GLY A 343 -0.77 -7.98 14.19
CA GLY A 343 -1.92 -7.13 14.49
C GLY A 343 -1.94 -5.83 13.71
N GLY A 344 -1.37 -5.78 12.52
CA GLY A 344 -1.35 -4.60 11.66
C GLY A 344 -0.14 -3.70 11.88
N ALA A 345 0.86 -4.10 12.71
CA ALA A 345 2.06 -3.29 12.87
C ALA A 345 2.91 -3.30 11.59
N THR A 346 3.00 -4.44 10.92
CA THR A 346 3.61 -4.60 9.60
C THR A 346 2.69 -5.39 8.66
N TRP A 347 2.82 -5.16 7.37
CA TRP A 347 2.01 -5.78 6.33
C TRP A 347 2.87 -6.44 5.26
N GLU A 348 2.32 -7.46 4.61
CA GLU A 348 2.94 -8.02 3.42
C GLU A 348 3.12 -6.92 2.36
N SER A 349 4.30 -6.91 1.73
CA SER A 349 4.59 -5.99 0.62
C SER A 349 3.75 -6.31 -0.62
N VAL A 350 3.81 -5.44 -1.62
CA VAL A 350 3.12 -5.62 -2.90
C VAL A 350 3.48 -6.94 -3.61
N ASP A 351 4.68 -7.46 -3.39
CA ASP A 351 5.14 -8.72 -4.02
C ASP A 351 4.62 -9.97 -3.30
N ARG A 352 4.09 -9.81 -2.09
CA ARG A 352 3.66 -10.91 -1.22
C ARG A 352 2.17 -11.01 -1.05
N GLY A 353 1.45 -9.90 -1.23
CA GLY A 353 0.00 -9.88 -1.17
C GLY A 353 -0.63 -10.76 -2.24
N LYS A 354 -1.87 -11.17 -2.01
CA LYS A 354 -2.66 -11.96 -2.97
C LYS A 354 -3.41 -11.03 -3.91
N VAL A 355 -3.10 -11.13 -5.19
CA VAL A 355 -3.81 -10.41 -6.24
C VAL A 355 -5.18 -11.05 -6.44
N VAL A 356 -6.24 -10.25 -6.32
CA VAL A 356 -7.63 -10.62 -6.61
C VAL A 356 -7.93 -10.41 -8.09
N THR A 357 -7.54 -9.27 -8.63
CA THR A 357 -7.59 -8.93 -10.05
C THR A 357 -6.51 -7.93 -10.41
N THR A 358 -6.04 -7.95 -11.64
CA THR A 358 -5.13 -6.92 -12.21
C THR A 358 -5.88 -5.79 -12.91
N ASP A 359 -7.20 -5.88 -12.99
CA ASP A 359 -8.08 -4.87 -13.60
C ASP A 359 -8.07 -3.55 -12.80
N TRP A 360 -8.77 -2.55 -13.35
CA TRP A 360 -9.16 -1.37 -12.58
C TRP A 360 -9.93 -1.80 -11.34
N SER A 361 -9.63 -1.18 -10.21
CA SER A 361 -10.26 -1.51 -8.93
C SER A 361 -10.19 -0.31 -7.99
N GLY A 362 -11.24 -0.13 -7.19
CA GLY A 362 -11.39 1.04 -6.32
C GLY A 362 -11.63 0.68 -4.86
N TYR A 363 -12.68 1.22 -4.29
CA TYR A 363 -13.10 1.01 -2.92
C TYR A 363 -13.39 -0.47 -2.65
N SER A 364 -13.19 -0.89 -1.42
CA SER A 364 -13.41 -2.29 -1.04
C SER A 364 -13.85 -2.43 0.41
N ASP A 365 -14.62 -3.48 0.71
CA ASP A 365 -14.96 -3.90 2.06
C ASP A 365 -14.92 -5.42 2.20
N MET A 366 -14.62 -5.91 3.41
CA MET A 366 -14.46 -7.34 3.70
C MET A 366 -15.31 -7.79 4.87
N VAL A 367 -15.78 -9.03 4.80
CA VAL A 367 -16.54 -9.70 5.86
C VAL A 367 -16.05 -11.13 6.08
N GLY A 368 -15.99 -11.59 7.34
CA GLY A 368 -15.79 -12.99 7.66
C GLY A 368 -17.08 -13.78 7.44
N ILE A 369 -17.12 -14.65 6.44
CA ILE A 369 -18.28 -15.52 6.19
C ILE A 369 -18.34 -16.63 7.25
N ASP A 370 -17.20 -17.25 7.50
CA ASP A 370 -16.98 -18.21 8.57
C ASP A 370 -15.56 -18.09 9.14
N ALA A 371 -15.08 -19.05 9.92
CA ALA A 371 -13.77 -19.00 10.54
C ALA A 371 -12.60 -19.05 9.53
N SER A 372 -12.85 -19.52 8.31
CA SER A 372 -11.84 -19.73 7.26
C SER A 372 -12.09 -18.91 6.00
N THR A 373 -13.32 -18.49 5.75
CA THR A 373 -13.78 -17.90 4.48
C THR A 373 -14.06 -16.42 4.62
N VAL A 374 -13.57 -15.64 3.67
CA VAL A 374 -13.74 -14.19 3.57
C VAL A 374 -14.57 -13.85 2.34
N GLY A 375 -15.51 -12.94 2.49
CA GLY A 375 -16.16 -12.20 1.41
C GLY A 375 -15.51 -10.84 1.23
N LEU A 376 -15.22 -10.45 0.00
CA LEU A 376 -14.65 -9.16 -0.38
C LEU A 376 -15.54 -8.52 -1.44
N MET A 377 -16.11 -7.37 -1.12
CA MET A 377 -16.71 -6.49 -2.12
C MET A 377 -15.69 -5.47 -2.59
N TYR A 378 -15.68 -5.14 -3.89
CA TYR A 378 -14.80 -4.10 -4.40
C TYR A 378 -15.32 -3.50 -5.71
N GLU A 379 -15.08 -2.20 -5.89
CA GLU A 379 -15.29 -1.53 -7.17
C GLU A 379 -14.28 -2.09 -8.18
N GLY A 380 -14.71 -2.38 -9.41
CA GLY A 380 -13.87 -2.96 -10.42
C GLY A 380 -14.37 -2.74 -11.84
N GLY A 381 -13.55 -3.07 -12.82
CA GLY A 381 -13.90 -3.02 -14.23
C GLY A 381 -12.72 -3.21 -15.16
N ALA A 382 -13.02 -3.50 -16.40
CA ALA A 382 -11.99 -3.66 -17.43
C ALA A 382 -11.45 -2.30 -17.92
N VAL A 383 -12.26 -1.25 -17.89
CA VAL A 383 -11.96 0.07 -18.42
C VAL A 383 -11.80 1.11 -17.32
N ASP A 384 -12.69 1.11 -16.33
CA ASP A 384 -12.68 2.02 -15.18
C ASP A 384 -13.01 1.27 -13.89
N ALA A 385 -12.50 1.75 -12.76
CA ALA A 385 -12.78 1.16 -11.44
C ALA A 385 -14.24 1.31 -11.01
N ARG A 386 -15.04 2.11 -11.71
CA ARG A 386 -16.45 2.41 -11.42
C ARG A 386 -17.42 1.67 -12.34
N ASP A 387 -16.93 0.74 -13.19
CA ASP A 387 -17.79 0.01 -14.13
C ASP A 387 -18.79 -0.89 -13.39
N GLU A 388 -18.38 -1.48 -12.27
CA GLU A 388 -19.16 -2.45 -11.51
C GLU A 388 -18.64 -2.62 -10.08
N ILE A 389 -19.45 -3.23 -9.21
CA ILE A 389 -19.01 -3.76 -7.92
C ILE A 389 -18.99 -5.28 -8.02
N ARG A 390 -17.86 -5.88 -7.69
CA ARG A 390 -17.63 -7.33 -7.66
C ARG A 390 -17.67 -7.86 -6.23
N PHE A 391 -18.08 -9.12 -6.09
CA PHE A 391 -17.94 -9.89 -4.86
C PHE A 391 -17.01 -11.08 -5.11
N ALA A 392 -15.95 -11.18 -4.32
CA ALA A 392 -15.04 -12.32 -4.30
C ALA A 392 -15.18 -13.09 -2.99
N ARG A 393 -15.09 -14.42 -3.07
CA ARG A 393 -15.08 -15.34 -1.93
C ARG A 393 -13.81 -16.17 -1.96
N PHE A 394 -13.06 -16.20 -0.86
CA PHE A 394 -11.81 -16.94 -0.77
C PHE A 394 -11.56 -17.43 0.65
N ASP A 395 -10.72 -18.45 0.79
CA ASP A 395 -10.37 -19.03 2.07
C ASP A 395 -8.91 -18.75 2.50
N GLN A 396 -8.58 -19.16 3.72
CA GLN A 396 -7.22 -19.04 4.27
C GLN A 396 -6.18 -19.84 3.46
N ASP A 397 -6.59 -20.95 2.82
CA ASP A 397 -5.69 -21.75 2.01
C ASP A 397 -5.31 -21.01 0.71
N TRP A 398 -6.25 -20.27 0.12
CA TRP A 398 -5.96 -19.38 -1.02
C TRP A 398 -5.01 -18.25 -0.65
N LEU A 399 -5.18 -17.63 0.51
CA LEU A 399 -4.25 -16.61 1.01
C LEU A 399 -2.85 -17.18 1.25
N GLY A 400 -2.76 -18.48 1.56
CA GLY A 400 -1.53 -19.20 1.86
C GLY A 400 -1.03 -18.99 3.30
N PRO A 401 -0.01 -19.75 3.71
CA PRO A 401 0.55 -19.71 5.05
C PRO A 401 1.37 -18.43 5.29
N ARG A 402 1.61 -18.13 6.58
CA ARG A 402 2.62 -17.14 6.97
C ARG A 402 3.97 -17.53 6.38
N ARG A 403 4.59 -16.60 5.64
CA ARG A 403 5.94 -16.81 5.12
C ARG A 403 6.99 -16.48 6.17
N ALA A 404 8.15 -17.11 6.08
CA ALA A 404 9.30 -16.74 6.91
C ALA A 404 9.72 -15.28 6.66
N PRO A 405 10.37 -14.60 7.62
CA PRO A 405 10.95 -13.29 7.40
C PRO A 405 11.86 -13.28 6.16
N ASP A 406 11.85 -12.17 5.43
CA ASP A 406 12.74 -12.03 4.28
C ASP A 406 14.20 -11.99 4.72
N PRO A 407 15.11 -12.48 3.88
CA PRO A 407 16.52 -12.26 4.06
C PRO A 407 16.87 -10.77 4.14
N THR A 408 17.99 -10.44 4.76
CA THR A 408 18.43 -9.06 4.91
C THR A 408 19.91 -8.88 4.55
N THR A 409 20.25 -7.66 4.09
CA THR A 409 21.63 -7.19 3.93
C THR A 409 21.91 -6.03 4.89
N PRO A 410 23.16 -5.84 5.40
CA PRO A 410 23.44 -4.77 6.35
C PRO A 410 23.40 -3.40 5.68
N ASP A 411 22.92 -2.40 6.42
CA ASP A 411 23.27 -1.01 6.23
C ASP A 411 24.35 -0.67 7.28
N LEU A 412 25.50 -0.18 6.83
CA LEU A 412 26.65 0.08 7.69
C LEU A 412 26.59 1.45 8.38
N VAL A 413 25.58 2.26 8.11
CA VAL A 413 25.34 3.50 8.87
C VAL A 413 24.99 3.15 10.32
N PRO A 414 25.68 3.72 11.33
CA PRO A 414 25.44 3.40 12.73
C PRO A 414 23.97 3.56 13.14
N GLY A 415 23.39 2.50 13.71
CA GLY A 415 21.98 2.47 14.16
C GLY A 415 20.96 2.34 13.02
N ALA A 416 21.39 2.14 11.79
CA ALA A 416 20.49 1.89 10.67
C ALA A 416 19.86 0.49 10.74
N PRO A 417 18.57 0.35 10.34
CA PRO A 417 17.96 -0.96 10.16
C PRO A 417 18.63 -1.68 8.98
N ARG A 418 18.57 -3.01 9.02
CA ARG A 418 19.01 -3.82 7.87
C ARG A 418 18.04 -3.64 6.71
N ALA A 419 18.55 -3.72 5.49
CA ALA A 419 17.75 -3.72 4.28
C ALA A 419 17.16 -5.12 4.01
N THR A 420 15.92 -5.17 3.55
CA THR A 420 15.25 -6.41 3.16
C THR A 420 15.67 -6.82 1.76
N VAL A 421 16.02 -8.10 1.57
CA VAL A 421 16.35 -8.69 0.27
C VAL A 421 15.15 -9.51 -0.21
N LEU A 422 14.62 -9.18 -1.37
CA LEU A 422 13.42 -9.78 -1.96
C LEU A 422 13.78 -10.59 -3.21
N GLY A 423 12.81 -11.44 -3.63
CA GLY A 423 12.87 -12.22 -4.87
C GLY A 423 13.79 -13.43 -4.77
N GLY A 424 14.98 -13.26 -4.27
CA GLY A 424 15.99 -14.30 -4.19
C GLY A 424 17.37 -13.85 -4.63
N ALA A 425 17.58 -12.52 -4.65
CA ALA A 425 18.87 -11.92 -4.99
C ALA A 425 20.02 -12.61 -4.24
N ARG A 426 21.13 -12.85 -4.92
CA ARG A 426 22.25 -13.67 -4.45
C ARG A 426 23.54 -12.88 -4.47
N THR A 427 24.48 -13.31 -3.63
CA THR A 427 25.84 -12.76 -3.71
C THR A 427 26.56 -13.26 -4.95
N THR A 428 27.30 -12.35 -5.58
CA THR A 428 28.19 -12.59 -6.72
C THR A 428 29.50 -11.80 -6.49
N SER A 429 30.54 -12.02 -7.31
CA SER A 429 31.76 -11.23 -7.21
C SER A 429 31.51 -9.77 -7.56
N GLY A 430 31.85 -8.88 -6.66
CA GLY A 430 31.74 -7.43 -6.79
C GLY A 430 33.02 -6.73 -7.18
N VAL A 431 33.00 -5.41 -7.09
CA VAL A 431 34.20 -4.56 -7.25
C VAL A 431 35.02 -4.57 -5.96
N PHE A 432 34.34 -4.57 -4.81
CA PHE A 432 34.98 -4.52 -3.49
C PHE A 432 34.51 -5.67 -2.58
N GLY A 433 34.78 -6.90 -2.98
CA GLY A 433 34.31 -8.10 -2.30
C GLY A 433 33.16 -8.75 -3.05
N ASP A 434 32.06 -9.02 -2.36
CA ASP A 434 30.84 -9.51 -3.01
C ASP A 434 29.93 -8.35 -3.41
N ALA A 435 28.98 -8.64 -4.30
CA ALA A 435 27.90 -7.79 -4.75
C ALA A 435 26.58 -8.56 -4.70
N LEU A 436 25.45 -7.94 -4.92
CA LEU A 436 24.17 -8.62 -5.13
C LEU A 436 23.81 -8.67 -6.61
N GLU A 437 23.44 -9.87 -7.06
CA GLU A 437 22.94 -10.16 -8.40
C GLU A 437 21.41 -10.25 -8.38
N PHE A 438 20.80 -9.69 -9.41
CA PHE A 438 19.36 -9.53 -9.61
C PHE A 438 18.95 -10.22 -10.91
N ASP A 439 17.84 -10.96 -10.92
CA ASP A 439 17.41 -11.81 -12.02
C ASP A 439 16.48 -11.12 -13.05
N GLY A 440 16.09 -9.89 -12.80
CA GLY A 440 15.18 -9.13 -13.68
C GLY A 440 13.70 -9.47 -13.51
N VAL A 441 13.33 -10.31 -12.56
CA VAL A 441 11.95 -10.80 -12.39
C VAL A 441 11.28 -10.21 -11.16
N ASN A 442 11.92 -10.34 -9.98
CA ASN A 442 11.36 -9.90 -8.71
C ASN A 442 12.41 -9.61 -7.64
N ASP A 443 13.68 -9.64 -8.00
CA ASP A 443 14.78 -9.38 -7.08
C ASP A 443 14.87 -7.90 -6.74
N ALA A 444 15.03 -7.58 -5.46
CA ALA A 444 15.18 -6.21 -4.98
C ALA A 444 15.86 -6.15 -3.61
N VAL A 445 16.46 -5.01 -3.29
CA VAL A 445 16.79 -4.62 -1.92
C VAL A 445 15.97 -3.41 -1.55
N ARG A 446 15.30 -3.46 -0.39
CA ARG A 446 14.40 -2.40 0.07
C ARG A 446 14.70 -1.95 1.48
N LEU A 447 14.59 -0.65 1.71
CA LEU A 447 14.58 -0.04 3.03
C LEU A 447 13.39 0.89 3.15
N PRO A 448 12.77 0.97 4.36
CA PRO A 448 11.83 2.05 4.64
C PRO A 448 12.56 3.39 4.59
N TYR A 449 11.82 4.44 4.27
CA TYR A 449 12.32 5.80 4.35
C TYR A 449 12.81 6.12 5.77
N ARG A 450 13.88 6.90 5.86
CA ARG A 450 14.46 7.38 7.12
C ARG A 450 14.63 8.89 7.08
N SER A 451 14.40 9.54 8.21
CA SER A 451 14.52 11.00 8.32
C SER A 451 15.91 11.56 8.00
N ARG A 452 16.93 10.72 7.98
CA ARG A 452 18.30 11.10 7.60
C ARG A 452 18.55 11.10 6.09
N LEU A 453 17.71 10.42 5.29
CA LEU A 453 17.86 10.47 3.83
C LEU A 453 17.66 11.91 3.36
N PRO A 454 18.57 12.44 2.51
CA PRO A 454 18.59 13.87 2.17
C PRO A 454 17.57 14.21 1.10
N LEU A 455 16.33 13.87 1.34
CA LEU A 455 15.23 14.21 0.47
C LEU A 455 14.59 15.50 0.98
N GLY A 456 14.99 16.61 0.41
CA GLY A 456 14.52 17.94 0.74
C GLY A 456 15.04 18.92 -0.30
N THR A 457 15.35 20.13 0.13
CA THR A 457 16.03 21.13 -0.71
C THR A 457 17.55 21.03 -0.62
N GLY A 458 18.08 20.22 0.32
CA GLY A 458 19.51 20.16 0.62
C GLY A 458 20.32 19.38 -0.41
N ASP A 459 21.62 19.51 -0.24
CA ASP A 459 22.62 18.82 -1.04
C ASP A 459 22.62 17.32 -0.73
N PHE A 460 22.95 16.52 -1.72
CA PHE A 460 23.21 15.11 -1.54
C PHE A 460 24.11 14.57 -2.64
N THR A 461 24.72 13.43 -2.36
CA THR A 461 25.36 12.57 -3.36
C THR A 461 24.87 11.15 -3.16
N ALA A 462 24.48 10.48 -4.24
CA ALA A 462 24.18 9.06 -4.26
C ALA A 462 25.10 8.37 -5.25
N SER A 463 25.73 7.24 -4.88
CA SER A 463 26.59 6.49 -5.77
C SER A 463 26.42 4.98 -5.61
N LEU A 464 26.78 4.24 -6.65
CA LEU A 464 26.81 2.78 -6.67
C LEU A 464 27.72 2.28 -7.80
N PHE A 465 28.07 1.00 -7.71
CA PHE A 465 28.60 0.26 -8.85
C PHE A 465 27.50 -0.62 -9.44
N PHE A 466 27.46 -0.69 -10.77
CA PHE A 466 26.50 -1.51 -11.48
C PHE A 466 27.18 -2.32 -12.60
N ARG A 467 26.60 -3.46 -12.91
CA ARG A 467 26.98 -4.32 -14.04
C ARG A 467 25.73 -4.97 -14.62
N TYR A 468 25.50 -4.80 -15.91
CA TYR A 468 24.43 -5.49 -16.60
C TYR A 468 24.75 -5.70 -18.10
N SER A 469 24.00 -6.61 -18.74
CA SER A 469 24.14 -6.90 -20.17
C SER A 469 22.79 -6.93 -20.91
N ALA A 470 21.69 -6.61 -20.22
CA ALA A 470 20.37 -6.54 -20.84
C ALA A 470 20.37 -5.50 -21.98
N THR A 471 19.78 -5.87 -23.13
CA THR A 471 19.74 -5.04 -24.33
C THR A 471 18.41 -4.30 -24.50
N SER A 472 17.46 -4.50 -23.60
CA SER A 472 16.14 -3.87 -23.64
C SER A 472 15.56 -3.70 -22.24
N GLY A 473 14.52 -2.90 -22.11
CA GLY A 473 13.81 -2.65 -20.86
C GLY A 473 14.53 -1.70 -19.91
N GLU A 474 13.79 -1.13 -18.97
CA GLU A 474 14.36 -0.28 -17.92
C GLU A 474 15.16 -1.15 -16.93
N GLN A 475 16.39 -0.74 -16.62
CA GLN A 475 17.29 -1.40 -15.67
C GLN A 475 17.45 -0.49 -14.44
N PRO A 476 16.58 -0.57 -13.42
CA PRO A 476 16.64 0.32 -12.26
C PRO A 476 17.81 -0.05 -11.35
N PHE A 477 18.64 0.94 -11.00
CA PHE A 477 19.75 0.76 -10.08
C PHE A 477 19.39 1.19 -8.67
N LEU A 478 18.94 2.46 -8.52
CA LEU A 478 18.54 3.05 -7.26
C LEU A 478 17.29 3.90 -7.47
N TRP A 479 16.34 3.77 -6.55
CA TRP A 479 15.13 4.58 -6.52
C TRP A 479 14.84 5.05 -5.09
N MET A 480 14.66 6.35 -4.88
CA MET A 480 14.34 6.96 -3.59
C MET A 480 13.13 7.88 -3.77
N GLY A 481 12.20 7.86 -2.81
CA GLY A 481 11.02 8.70 -2.83
C GLY A 481 9.84 8.10 -3.60
N GLY A 482 9.06 8.92 -4.24
CA GLY A 482 7.79 8.56 -4.87
C GLY A 482 7.90 7.93 -6.26
N ILE A 483 6.81 8.02 -7.01
CA ILE A 483 6.68 7.39 -8.31
C ILE A 483 5.83 8.27 -9.25
N GLY A 484 5.87 7.96 -10.55
CA GLY A 484 5.12 8.69 -11.57
C GLY A 484 5.76 10.02 -11.91
N THR A 485 4.98 10.93 -12.48
CA THR A 485 5.46 12.25 -12.93
C THR A 485 5.16 13.37 -11.95
N THR A 486 4.38 13.09 -10.91
CA THR A 486 3.87 14.11 -9.98
C THR A 486 4.41 13.98 -8.57
N GLN A 487 5.05 12.85 -8.23
CA GLN A 487 5.57 12.63 -6.89
C GLN A 487 7.07 12.91 -6.82
N PRO A 488 7.55 13.57 -5.74
CA PRO A 488 8.97 13.78 -5.54
C PRO A 488 9.74 12.48 -5.48
N GLN A 489 10.82 12.38 -6.26
CA GLN A 489 11.62 11.17 -6.39
C GLN A 489 13.02 11.46 -6.90
N VAL A 490 13.92 10.55 -6.64
CA VAL A 490 15.27 10.48 -7.21
C VAL A 490 15.52 9.06 -7.70
N TRP A 491 15.99 8.90 -8.92
CA TRP A 491 16.38 7.57 -9.39
C TRP A 491 17.54 7.60 -10.38
N MET A 492 18.25 6.46 -10.46
CA MET A 492 19.28 6.15 -11.43
C MET A 492 18.99 4.81 -12.10
N ARG A 493 19.12 4.73 -13.42
CA ARG A 493 18.83 3.50 -14.18
C ARG A 493 19.57 3.45 -15.53
N GLY A 494 19.72 2.23 -16.05
CA GLY A 494 20.06 1.98 -17.46
C GLY A 494 18.79 2.00 -18.32
N GLU A 495 18.89 2.56 -19.52
CA GLU A 495 17.84 2.59 -20.54
C GLU A 495 18.42 2.08 -21.87
N PRO A 496 18.68 0.76 -22.02
CA PRO A 496 19.31 0.21 -23.22
C PRO A 496 18.50 0.47 -24.50
N ASP A 497 17.16 0.51 -24.44
CA ASP A 497 16.31 0.86 -25.58
C ASP A 497 16.57 2.29 -26.12
N ASN A 498 17.14 3.16 -25.31
CA ASN A 498 17.50 4.53 -25.64
C ASN A 498 19.02 4.76 -25.71
N ASP A 499 19.80 3.68 -25.63
CA ASP A 499 21.26 3.70 -25.58
C ASP A 499 21.81 4.72 -24.56
N ARG A 500 21.37 4.65 -23.29
CA ARG A 500 21.80 5.59 -22.26
C ARG A 500 21.73 5.06 -20.84
N VAL A 501 22.54 5.68 -19.97
CA VAL A 501 22.37 5.64 -18.50
C VAL A 501 21.80 6.98 -18.07
N ARG A 502 20.79 6.99 -17.23
CA ARG A 502 20.03 8.19 -16.87
C ARG A 502 19.79 8.29 -15.37
N ALA A 503 19.82 9.52 -14.86
CA ALA A 503 19.32 9.86 -13.55
C ALA A 503 18.29 10.98 -13.64
N LEU A 504 17.35 10.98 -12.70
CA LEU A 504 16.26 11.96 -12.67
C LEU A 504 15.94 12.33 -11.23
N ILE A 505 15.60 13.58 -11.03
CA ILE A 505 14.99 14.12 -9.83
C ILE A 505 13.65 14.77 -10.17
N THR A 506 12.60 14.45 -9.42
CA THR A 506 11.34 15.18 -9.43
C THR A 506 11.19 15.88 -8.10
N THR A 507 10.92 17.16 -8.12
CA THR A 507 10.79 18.03 -6.95
C THR A 507 9.43 18.69 -6.92
N ARG A 508 9.02 19.23 -5.78
CA ARG A 508 7.85 20.07 -5.60
C ARG A 508 8.24 21.44 -5.05
N GLU A 509 7.59 22.47 -5.57
CA GLU A 509 7.50 23.79 -4.97
C GLU A 509 6.06 24.02 -4.52
N GLY A 510 5.83 24.16 -3.20
CA GLY A 510 4.49 24.21 -2.64
C GLY A 510 3.66 22.96 -2.96
N PHE A 511 2.34 23.10 -2.97
CA PHE A 511 1.42 21.97 -3.21
C PHE A 511 1.16 21.66 -4.70
N ARG A 512 1.53 22.54 -5.63
CA ARG A 512 1.05 22.46 -7.02
C ARG A 512 2.15 22.37 -8.07
N THR A 513 3.32 22.91 -7.83
CA THR A 513 4.36 22.97 -8.85
C THR A 513 5.29 21.76 -8.77
N VAL A 514 5.24 20.93 -9.76
CA VAL A 514 6.15 19.78 -9.93
C VAL A 514 7.20 20.16 -10.98
N ARG A 515 8.48 19.96 -10.65
CA ARG A 515 9.60 20.17 -11.57
C ARG A 515 10.38 18.88 -11.73
N THR A 516 10.87 18.61 -12.91
CA THR A 516 11.71 17.44 -13.20
C THR A 516 12.99 17.90 -13.87
N ALA A 517 14.12 17.49 -13.29
CA ALA A 517 15.43 17.60 -13.92
C ALA A 517 15.98 16.22 -14.23
N SER A 518 16.63 16.04 -15.36
CA SER A 518 17.27 14.78 -15.71
C SER A 518 18.61 14.99 -16.40
N VAL A 519 19.53 14.09 -16.09
CA VAL A 519 20.90 14.04 -16.60
C VAL A 519 21.18 12.64 -17.12
N TRP A 520 21.96 12.52 -18.19
CA TRP A 520 22.25 11.22 -18.81
C TRP A 520 23.60 11.18 -19.51
N PHE A 521 24.09 9.96 -19.69
CA PHE A 521 25.22 9.61 -20.54
C PHE A 521 24.69 8.88 -21.78
N ASN A 522 25.14 9.25 -22.97
CA ASN A 522 24.85 8.54 -24.21
C ASN A 522 25.72 7.30 -24.31
N GLY A 523 25.11 6.13 -24.26
CA GLY A 523 25.73 4.83 -24.16
C GLY A 523 25.14 4.04 -23.00
N ALA A 524 24.55 2.89 -23.26
CA ALA A 524 23.82 2.11 -22.28
C ALA A 524 24.71 1.49 -21.19
N ARG A 525 26.03 1.33 -21.44
CA ARG A 525 26.95 0.65 -20.54
C ARG A 525 26.49 -0.76 -20.12
N ASN A 526 25.89 -1.46 -21.07
CA ASN A 526 25.41 -2.83 -20.94
C ASN A 526 26.39 -3.87 -21.48
N ASP A 527 27.67 -3.60 -21.30
CA ASP A 527 28.80 -4.39 -21.78
C ASP A 527 29.21 -5.53 -20.83
N GLY A 528 28.49 -5.70 -19.72
CA GLY A 528 28.76 -6.71 -18.70
C GLY A 528 29.98 -6.38 -17.80
N GLN A 529 30.54 -5.17 -17.91
CA GLN A 529 31.60 -4.69 -17.03
C GLN A 529 31.05 -3.88 -15.86
N TRP A 530 31.83 -3.72 -14.81
CA TRP A 530 31.50 -2.86 -13.69
C TRP A 530 31.75 -1.40 -14.03
N HIS A 531 30.75 -0.57 -13.77
CA HIS A 531 30.82 0.88 -13.89
C HIS A 531 30.41 1.55 -12.59
N HIS A 532 31.03 2.67 -12.26
CA HIS A 532 30.63 3.53 -11.16
C HIS A 532 29.68 4.62 -11.65
N LEU A 533 28.56 4.80 -10.95
CA LEU A 533 27.60 5.87 -11.22
C LEU A 533 27.37 6.71 -9.97
N ALA A 534 27.46 8.02 -10.09
CA ALA A 534 27.09 8.93 -9.01
C ALA A 534 26.20 10.06 -9.51
N LEU A 535 25.27 10.46 -8.65
CA LEU A 535 24.38 11.60 -8.83
C LEU A 535 24.58 12.56 -7.68
N ARG A 536 25.01 13.79 -7.99
CA ARG A 536 25.15 14.87 -7.02
C ARG A 536 24.11 15.94 -7.26
N ARG A 537 23.43 16.35 -6.21
CA ARG A 537 22.73 17.64 -6.12
C ARG A 537 23.57 18.57 -5.28
N ASP A 538 23.92 19.70 -5.88
CA ASP A 538 24.55 20.84 -5.22
C ASP A 538 23.52 21.98 -5.21
N GLY A 539 22.85 22.16 -4.08
CA GLY A 539 21.74 23.12 -3.92
C GLY A 539 22.22 24.55 -3.72
N GLY A 540 23.53 24.78 -3.74
CA GLY A 540 24.09 26.11 -3.56
C GLY A 540 23.47 26.79 -2.34
N THR A 541 24.02 26.63 -1.15
CA THR A 541 23.76 27.60 -0.08
C THR A 541 24.20 28.95 -0.60
N SER A 542 23.22 29.83 -0.86
CA SER A 542 23.53 31.23 -1.15
C SER A 542 24.48 31.74 -0.08
N ARG A 543 25.66 32.17 -0.49
CA ARG A 543 26.66 32.81 0.40
C ARG A 543 26.15 34.09 1.05
N SER A 544 24.91 34.52 0.79
CA SER A 544 24.28 35.74 1.26
C SER A 544 23.17 35.57 2.30
N GLY A 545 22.91 34.35 2.81
CA GLY A 545 22.00 34.18 3.97
C GLY A 545 20.52 34.44 3.72
N GLU A 546 20.10 34.75 2.52
CA GLU A 546 18.70 34.85 2.13
C GLU A 546 18.25 33.57 1.47
N ALA A 547 17.18 32.95 1.98
CA ALA A 547 16.55 31.79 1.42
C ALA A 547 15.85 32.15 0.09
N GLU A 548 16.62 32.30 -0.97
CA GLU A 548 16.05 32.30 -2.30
C GLU A 548 15.59 30.88 -2.65
N SER A 549 14.48 30.78 -3.34
CA SER A 549 13.86 29.57 -3.87
C SER A 549 14.91 28.64 -4.50
N GLY A 550 15.43 27.69 -3.71
CA GLY A 550 16.58 26.84 -3.90
C GLY A 550 16.84 26.33 -5.31
N GLY A 551 17.47 27.16 -6.12
CA GLY A 551 18.09 26.71 -7.36
C GLY A 551 19.42 26.03 -7.06
N GLY A 552 19.67 24.88 -7.68
CA GLY A 552 20.92 24.12 -7.56
C GLY A 552 21.23 23.40 -8.86
N GLN A 553 22.31 22.64 -8.86
CA GLN A 553 22.74 21.84 -10.00
C GLN A 553 22.67 20.36 -9.70
N LEU A 554 22.13 19.60 -10.62
CA LEU A 554 22.18 18.14 -10.64
C LEU A 554 23.31 17.74 -11.58
N THR A 555 24.25 16.91 -11.13
CA THR A 555 25.39 16.44 -11.91
C THR A 555 25.45 14.92 -11.90
N LEU A 556 25.52 14.31 -13.08
CA LEU A 556 25.79 12.88 -13.25
C LEU A 556 27.28 12.65 -13.45
N PHE A 557 27.81 11.67 -12.72
CA PHE A 557 29.18 11.18 -12.88
C PHE A 557 29.13 9.72 -13.33
N LEU A 558 29.99 9.37 -14.28
CA LEU A 558 30.20 7.99 -14.72
C LEU A 558 31.69 7.70 -14.66
N ASP A 559 32.07 6.60 -13.98
CA ASP A 559 33.44 6.15 -13.78
C ASP A 559 34.35 7.26 -13.19
N GLY A 560 33.79 8.09 -12.31
CA GLY A 560 34.46 9.19 -11.63
C GLY A 560 34.51 10.51 -12.39
N GLU A 561 34.06 10.56 -13.63
CA GLU A 561 34.05 11.76 -14.46
C GLU A 561 32.66 12.43 -14.51
N ALA A 562 32.60 13.75 -14.40
CA ALA A 562 31.38 14.52 -14.56
C ALA A 562 30.93 14.54 -16.05
N ILE A 563 29.72 14.08 -16.31
CA ILE A 563 29.23 13.83 -17.68
C ILE A 563 28.19 14.85 -18.10
N SER A 564 27.20 15.11 -17.25
CA SER A 564 26.03 15.89 -17.62
C SER A 564 25.50 16.65 -16.42
N THR A 565 24.98 17.85 -16.65
CA THR A 565 24.41 18.72 -15.63
C THR A 565 23.03 19.22 -16.03
N ALA A 566 22.20 19.54 -15.04
CA ALA A 566 20.91 20.20 -15.22
C ALA A 566 20.59 21.06 -14.00
N ASP A 567 19.87 22.15 -14.21
CA ASP A 567 19.39 22.96 -13.11
C ASP A 567 18.26 22.24 -12.37
N VAL A 568 18.26 22.34 -11.05
CA VAL A 568 17.27 21.75 -10.17
C VAL A 568 16.80 22.77 -9.14
N ALA A 569 15.49 22.83 -8.92
CA ALA A 569 14.88 23.66 -7.88
C ALA A 569 13.79 22.85 -7.16
N GLY A 570 13.36 23.32 -5.98
CA GLY A 570 12.31 22.70 -5.20
C GLY A 570 12.80 21.53 -4.33
N SER A 571 11.87 20.91 -3.61
CA SER A 571 12.12 19.91 -2.60
C SER A 571 11.75 18.51 -3.06
N VAL A 572 12.63 17.53 -2.79
CA VAL A 572 12.24 16.12 -2.71
C VAL A 572 11.77 15.89 -1.28
N SER A 573 10.57 15.33 -1.10
CA SER A 573 9.96 15.22 0.22
C SER A 573 10.85 14.53 1.26
N ARG A 574 10.85 15.07 2.48
CA ARG A 574 11.57 14.50 3.63
C ARG A 574 10.83 13.39 4.36
N ASN A 575 9.53 13.25 4.16
CA ASN A 575 8.69 12.34 4.93
C ASN A 575 7.98 11.32 4.04
N SER A 576 8.49 11.08 2.84
CA SER A 576 7.95 10.05 1.98
C SER A 576 8.10 8.67 2.64
N PRO A 577 7.04 7.93 2.92
CA PRO A 577 7.11 6.54 3.31
C PRO A 577 7.55 5.62 2.17
N PHE A 578 7.61 6.11 0.94
CA PHE A 578 8.33 5.44 -0.13
C PHE A 578 9.80 5.33 0.24
N GLY A 579 10.26 4.14 0.44
CA GLY A 579 11.60 3.87 0.90
C GLY A 579 12.67 4.07 -0.17
N VAL A 580 13.71 3.29 -0.02
CA VAL A 580 14.79 3.12 -0.99
C VAL A 580 14.65 1.75 -1.61
N HIS A 581 14.65 1.68 -2.92
CA HIS A 581 14.67 0.45 -3.70
C HIS A 581 15.97 0.37 -4.50
N VAL A 582 16.65 -0.77 -4.43
CA VAL A 582 17.81 -1.09 -5.24
C VAL A 582 17.47 -2.29 -6.11
N GLY A 583 17.82 -2.21 -7.39
CA GLY A 583 17.49 -3.26 -8.37
C GLY A 583 16.03 -3.28 -8.82
N GLN A 584 15.21 -2.34 -8.36
CA GLN A 584 13.77 -2.33 -8.64
C GLN A 584 13.23 -0.93 -8.82
N ARG A 585 12.33 -0.76 -9.79
CA ARG A 585 11.47 0.40 -9.90
C ARG A 585 10.41 0.39 -8.81
N MET A 586 10.09 1.55 -8.23
CA MET A 586 9.21 1.70 -7.06
C MET A 586 7.83 1.01 -7.22
N ASP A 587 7.26 0.98 -8.41
CA ASP A 587 5.95 0.37 -8.72
C ASP A 587 6.03 -1.11 -9.13
N SER A 588 7.19 -1.74 -8.98
CA SER A 588 7.43 -3.14 -9.36
C SER A 588 7.21 -3.45 -10.86
N ARG A 589 7.29 -2.43 -11.73
CA ARG A 589 7.12 -2.61 -13.20
C ARG A 589 8.40 -2.93 -13.92
N ALA A 590 9.55 -2.72 -13.29
CA ALA A 590 10.85 -3.06 -13.84
C ALA A 590 11.79 -3.54 -12.72
N PHE A 591 12.59 -4.53 -13.05
CA PHE A 591 13.62 -5.12 -12.20
C PHE A 591 14.93 -5.19 -12.96
N LEU A 592 16.03 -5.06 -12.26
CA LEU A 592 17.38 -5.15 -12.83
C LEU A 592 17.72 -6.60 -13.20
N THR A 593 18.23 -6.80 -14.40
CA THR A 593 18.94 -8.02 -14.78
C THR A 593 20.44 -7.71 -14.76
N GLY A 594 21.10 -7.96 -13.62
CA GLY A 594 22.51 -7.57 -13.44
C GLY A 594 22.93 -7.56 -11.98
N ALA A 595 23.99 -6.84 -11.65
CA ALA A 595 24.50 -6.79 -10.29
C ALA A 595 24.77 -5.34 -9.84
N ILE A 596 24.64 -5.12 -8.53
CA ILE A 596 24.93 -3.84 -7.87
C ILE A 596 25.85 -4.09 -6.68
N ASP A 597 26.82 -3.17 -6.50
CA ASP A 597 27.78 -3.15 -5.41
C ASP A 597 27.85 -1.75 -4.80
N ASP A 598 28.14 -1.68 -3.49
CA ASP A 598 28.53 -0.49 -2.73
C ASP A 598 27.61 0.73 -2.92
N VAL A 599 26.30 0.56 -2.65
CA VAL A 599 25.32 1.65 -2.72
C VAL A 599 25.51 2.60 -1.55
N HIS A 600 25.73 3.88 -1.84
CA HIS A 600 26.01 4.87 -0.82
C HIS A 600 25.24 6.17 -1.07
N VAL A 601 24.74 6.80 0.00
CA VAL A 601 24.11 8.12 -0.04
C VAL A 601 24.69 8.99 1.09
N TRP A 602 25.09 10.20 0.74
CA TRP A 602 25.55 11.25 1.65
C TRP A 602 24.57 12.43 1.66
N ASN A 603 24.45 13.11 2.78
CA ASN A 603 23.66 14.33 2.93
C ASN A 603 24.46 15.61 2.63
N ARG A 604 25.41 15.52 1.74
CA ARG A 604 26.18 16.64 1.20
C ARG A 604 26.56 16.41 -0.26
N ALA A 605 26.87 17.47 -0.96
CA ALA A 605 27.53 17.41 -2.25
C ALA A 605 29.00 16.99 -2.05
N LEU A 606 29.40 15.84 -2.59
CA LEU A 606 30.81 15.43 -2.65
C LEU A 606 31.54 16.25 -3.71
N GLY A 607 32.81 16.60 -3.44
CA GLY A 607 33.68 17.18 -4.45
C GLY A 607 34.02 16.19 -5.56
N ASP A 608 34.38 16.69 -6.75
CA ASP A 608 34.72 15.84 -7.91
C ASP A 608 35.85 14.84 -7.58
N ALA A 609 36.87 15.29 -6.85
CA ALA A 609 37.96 14.42 -6.40
C ALA A 609 37.49 13.32 -5.42
N GLU A 610 36.50 13.59 -4.59
CA GLU A 610 35.94 12.59 -3.68
C GLU A 610 35.13 11.54 -4.47
N ILE A 611 34.36 11.97 -5.49
CA ILE A 611 33.61 11.06 -6.36
C ILE A 611 34.58 10.21 -7.19
N GLN A 612 35.63 10.81 -7.72
CA GLN A 612 36.69 10.07 -8.45
C GLN A 612 37.39 9.06 -7.53
N ALA A 613 37.71 9.43 -6.30
CA ALA A 613 38.29 8.51 -5.32
C ALA A 613 37.33 7.36 -4.98
N ALA A 614 36.03 7.63 -4.87
CA ALA A 614 35.01 6.59 -4.66
C ALA A 614 34.91 5.63 -5.85
N ALA A 615 35.02 6.12 -7.07
CA ALA A 615 35.01 5.30 -8.28
C ALA A 615 36.23 4.37 -8.37
N LEU A 616 37.42 4.79 -7.85
CA LEU A 616 38.65 4.02 -7.92
C LEU A 616 38.84 3.05 -6.75
N ALA A 617 38.41 3.43 -5.54
CA ALA A 617 38.75 2.71 -4.30
C ALA A 617 37.51 2.26 -3.49
N GLY A 618 36.31 2.50 -4.00
CA GLY A 618 35.07 2.30 -3.27
C GLY A 618 34.91 3.29 -2.12
N THR A 619 33.76 3.20 -1.49
CA THR A 619 33.38 4.10 -0.41
C THR A 619 33.92 3.65 0.96
N ARG A 620 34.71 2.57 1.01
CA ARG A 620 35.28 2.01 2.24
C ARG A 620 36.42 2.86 2.84
N GLY A 621 36.88 3.90 2.13
CA GLY A 621 37.87 4.86 2.61
C GLY A 621 37.38 5.72 3.79
N ALA A 622 38.27 6.08 4.72
CA ALA A 622 37.92 6.74 5.98
C ALA A 622 37.30 8.14 5.84
N ALA A 623 37.49 8.84 4.71
CA ALA A 623 37.06 10.22 4.51
C ALA A 623 35.54 10.38 4.24
N THR A 624 34.84 9.31 3.92
CA THR A 624 33.44 9.36 3.46
C THR A 624 32.41 8.91 4.51
N LYS A 625 32.84 8.48 5.70
CA LYS A 625 31.96 7.84 6.70
C LYS A 625 31.12 8.79 7.53
N SER A 626 31.57 10.02 7.77
CA SER A 626 30.92 10.91 8.76
C SER A 626 29.54 11.42 8.33
N ASP A 627 29.29 11.55 7.02
CA ASP A 627 28.09 12.15 6.49
C ASP A 627 27.20 11.15 5.71
N SER A 628 27.49 9.85 5.89
CA SER A 628 26.70 8.77 5.29
C SER A 628 25.33 8.67 5.93
N VAL A 629 24.31 8.60 5.11
CA VAL A 629 22.92 8.38 5.53
C VAL A 629 22.36 7.06 5.03
N LEU A 630 23.00 6.44 4.06
CA LEU A 630 22.78 5.07 3.59
C LEU A 630 24.13 4.48 3.13
N TRP A 631 24.41 3.26 3.54
CA TRP A 631 25.57 2.51 3.04
C TRP A 631 25.29 1.00 3.02
N LEU A 632 24.98 0.49 1.83
CA LEU A 632 24.76 -0.93 1.56
C LEU A 632 25.96 -1.49 0.81
N PRO A 633 26.85 -2.23 1.48
CA PRO A 633 28.01 -2.82 0.81
C PRO A 633 27.65 -3.96 -0.15
N MET A 634 26.41 -4.45 -0.10
CA MET A 634 25.88 -5.56 -0.93
C MET A 634 26.65 -6.89 -0.81
N ASP A 635 27.46 -7.06 0.22
CA ASP A 635 28.38 -8.19 0.40
C ASP A 635 27.72 -9.47 0.93
N GLN A 636 26.53 -9.40 1.51
CA GLN A 636 25.97 -10.54 2.22
C GLN A 636 24.45 -10.52 2.27
N VAL A 637 23.89 -11.71 2.22
CA VAL A 637 22.45 -11.96 2.47
C VAL A 637 22.34 -12.85 3.71
N ARG A 638 21.67 -12.37 4.77
CA ARG A 638 21.37 -13.18 5.96
C ARG A 638 19.90 -13.55 5.98
N ARG A 639 19.64 -14.85 6.07
CA ARG A 639 18.27 -15.35 6.28
C ARG A 639 17.84 -15.01 7.71
N GLY A 640 16.60 -14.49 7.87
CA GLY A 640 15.99 -14.35 9.19
C GLY A 640 15.78 -15.73 9.83
N HIS A 641 16.07 -15.83 11.11
CA HIS A 641 15.83 -17.05 11.91
C HIS A 641 14.41 -17.03 12.47
#